data_7e94cb8868038c7a828ab9413ffe3b29
#
_entry.id   7e94cb8868038c7a828ab9413ffe3b29
#
_cell.length_a   1.000
_cell.length_b   1.000
_cell.length_c   1.000
_cell.angle_alpha   90.00
_cell.angle_beta   90.00
_cell.angle_gamma   90.00
#
_symmetry.space_group_name_H-M   'P 1'
#
loop_
_entity.id
_entity.type
_entity.pdbx_description
1 polymer ?
#
loop_
_entity_poly.entity_id
_entity_poly.type
_entity_poly.pdbx_seq_one_letter_code
_entity_poly.pdbx_strand_id
1 'polypeptide(L)'
;MILETIKDQEYHKKILLANDSYAEIERKEGTQLIINVDYKGVYGLGEKFDAVNQKGKTVETQVIEKFCNQGNISYCVTPFFVTDSGLGIYIETKKKTTITLDHAIRCQIPSESKVYVFTGTIGEVIRDYTGLFKRPQIPPRYAFGIWASANHWNSEADVDRLLEELEKYHFPASVIVLEAWSDEATFYIWNGATYSPKRSAEGFSYDDFDFSNSKYWKNPKRMIDRLHEKGKKLVLWQIPVFKGMEPGRVSEQLDMDKEYALEHGLLVMNKAGTPYEIPAGNWFEGSYLPDFTNEETKKFWFQKRKYLSDIGVDGFKTDGGEFIYSKGVTFSDGTSGAEGKNQYCQDYVNAYSNEISEEQVLFSRAGYAGASGTPILWAGDHQSTNDELKNVLRAALSAAMSGILFWSFDIGGFAGPLPSIDLYRRSTQMAVFSPIMQWHSEPDGGQFRELMPGSDGNNERSPWNVALAYGQPEFIDEMRYWHTLREELLPYIYQTAQIAVRESKPMMRPLVYDFQEDSNVINLEDEYLFGNSMLVAPLMEENQTSRKVYLPKGQWFDFFTYKCYEGEKWIDSDPETKLPVYVKSGTTIQMEQDGKNKIFLYGKEGKDSILSDQIDITWKGKNITVKGDTEQNIIFEFIQ
;
A
#
# COMPACT_ATOMS: atom_id res chain seq x y z
N MET A 1 -19.44 16.60 -3.24
CA MET A 1 -20.23 17.00 -2.02
C MET A 1 -21.14 15.84 -1.63
N ILE A 2 -21.26 15.53 -0.33
CA ILE A 2 -22.30 14.60 0.13
C ILE A 2 -23.64 15.21 -0.24
N LEU A 3 -24.35 14.55 -1.13
CA LEU A 3 -25.64 15.02 -1.60
C LEU A 3 -26.76 14.57 -0.65
N GLU A 4 -26.67 13.36 -0.14
CA GLU A 4 -27.72 12.74 0.67
C GLU A 4 -27.11 11.74 1.66
N THR A 5 -27.76 11.58 2.83
CA THR A 5 -27.48 10.51 3.78
C THR A 5 -28.76 9.77 4.08
N ILE A 6 -28.87 8.53 3.60
CA ILE A 6 -30.07 7.70 3.74
C ILE A 6 -29.98 6.89 5.03
N LYS A 7 -30.83 7.18 6.00
CA LYS A 7 -30.96 6.46 7.28
C LYS A 7 -32.28 5.69 7.36
N ASP A 8 -33.30 6.14 6.63
CA ASP A 8 -34.63 5.55 6.65
C ASP A 8 -34.64 4.16 6.01
N GLN A 9 -35.43 3.26 6.53
CA GLN A 9 -35.57 1.89 6.02
C GLN A 9 -36.34 1.83 4.71
N GLU A 10 -37.20 2.81 4.48
CA GLU A 10 -37.91 3.03 3.23
C GLU A 10 -37.49 4.39 2.66
N TYR A 11 -36.93 4.38 1.45
CA TYR A 11 -36.45 5.59 0.77
C TYR A 11 -36.61 5.43 -0.73
N HIS A 12 -37.02 6.48 -1.39
CA HIS A 12 -37.08 6.54 -2.85
C HIS A 12 -36.85 7.97 -3.33
N LYS A 13 -35.84 8.17 -4.16
CA LYS A 13 -35.54 9.49 -4.72
C LYS A 13 -34.83 9.38 -6.07
N LYS A 14 -35.17 10.30 -6.96
CA LYS A 14 -34.46 10.55 -8.20
C LYS A 14 -33.45 11.69 -7.99
N ILE A 15 -32.20 11.46 -8.34
CA ILE A 15 -31.06 12.35 -8.10
C ILE A 15 -30.45 12.75 -9.43
N LEU A 16 -30.23 14.06 -9.63
CA LEU A 16 -29.52 14.60 -10.78
C LEU A 16 -28.00 14.42 -10.60
N LEU A 17 -27.34 13.88 -11.59
CA LEU A 17 -25.89 13.68 -11.63
C LEU A 17 -25.17 14.85 -12.32
N ALA A 18 -23.87 14.91 -12.17
CA ALA A 18 -23.02 15.98 -12.73
C ALA A 18 -23.03 16.02 -14.28
N ASN A 19 -23.30 14.91 -14.93
CA ASN A 19 -23.41 14.78 -16.39
C ASN A 19 -24.84 15.00 -16.93
N ASP A 20 -25.72 15.65 -16.14
CA ASP A 20 -27.15 15.90 -16.44
C ASP A 20 -28.02 14.63 -16.61
N SER A 21 -27.48 13.44 -16.31
CA SER A 21 -28.26 12.22 -16.21
C SER A 21 -28.91 12.06 -14.82
N TYR A 22 -29.65 10.99 -14.60
CA TYR A 22 -30.31 10.74 -13.32
C TYR A 22 -29.98 9.37 -12.77
N ALA A 23 -29.84 9.29 -11.46
CA ALA A 23 -29.88 8.06 -10.69
C ALA A 23 -31.19 8.00 -9.90
N GLU A 24 -31.84 6.83 -9.88
CA GLU A 24 -32.97 6.55 -9.02
C GLU A 24 -32.53 5.58 -7.93
N ILE A 25 -32.63 6.01 -6.68
CA ILE A 25 -32.18 5.24 -5.52
C ILE A 25 -33.38 4.85 -4.68
N GLU A 26 -33.55 3.57 -4.44
CA GLU A 26 -34.60 2.99 -3.63
C GLU A 26 -34.01 2.11 -2.53
N ARG A 27 -34.47 2.29 -1.28
CA ARG A 27 -34.18 1.38 -0.16
C ARG A 27 -35.49 0.74 0.29
N LYS A 28 -35.51 -0.59 0.37
CA LYS A 28 -36.67 -1.40 0.77
C LYS A 28 -36.35 -2.26 1.98
N GLU A 29 -37.34 -2.36 2.88
CA GLU A 29 -37.24 -3.22 4.08
C GLU A 29 -35.95 -3.00 4.89
N GLY A 30 -35.36 -1.83 4.76
CA GLY A 30 -34.09 -1.48 5.39
C GLY A 30 -32.88 -2.25 4.91
N THR A 31 -33.02 -3.34 4.16
CA THR A 31 -31.93 -4.28 3.81
C THR A 31 -31.61 -4.35 2.34
N GLN A 32 -32.46 -3.84 1.46
CA GLN A 32 -32.23 -3.81 0.03
C GLN A 32 -32.03 -2.38 -0.45
N LEU A 33 -30.91 -2.12 -1.14
CA LEU A 33 -30.66 -0.87 -1.83
C LEU A 33 -30.60 -1.16 -3.33
N ILE A 34 -31.45 -0.50 -4.11
CA ILE A 34 -31.54 -0.64 -5.56
C ILE A 34 -31.22 0.71 -6.18
N ILE A 35 -30.31 0.73 -7.13
CA ILE A 35 -29.85 1.93 -7.80
C ILE A 35 -29.96 1.72 -9.31
N ASN A 36 -30.85 2.48 -9.93
CA ASN A 36 -31.02 2.54 -11.38
C ASN A 36 -30.25 3.76 -11.88
N VAL A 37 -29.15 3.53 -12.56
CA VAL A 37 -28.28 4.55 -13.15
C VAL A 37 -27.66 4.01 -14.44
N ASP A 38 -27.52 4.86 -15.44
CA ASP A 38 -26.78 4.51 -16.65
C ASP A 38 -25.28 4.67 -16.38
N TYR A 39 -24.51 3.60 -16.59
CA TYR A 39 -23.05 3.59 -16.40
C TYR A 39 -22.39 2.52 -17.27
N LYS A 40 -21.14 2.78 -17.67
CA LYS A 40 -20.28 1.84 -18.41
C LYS A 40 -19.23 1.22 -17.51
N GLY A 41 -18.78 1.95 -16.48
CA GLY A 41 -17.78 1.53 -15.51
C GLY A 41 -18.21 1.82 -14.07
N VAL A 42 -17.82 0.91 -13.15
CA VAL A 42 -17.97 1.07 -11.70
C VAL A 42 -16.71 0.58 -11.01
N TYR A 43 -16.20 1.38 -10.08
CA TYR A 43 -14.85 1.27 -9.53
C TYR A 43 -14.89 1.42 -8.00
N GLY A 44 -13.77 1.05 -7.34
CA GLY A 44 -13.65 1.09 -5.88
C GLY A 44 -13.72 -0.29 -5.25
N LEU A 45 -14.37 -0.42 -4.09
CA LEU A 45 -14.55 -1.65 -3.31
C LEU A 45 -13.24 -2.20 -2.69
N GLY A 46 -12.21 -1.36 -2.55
CA GLY A 46 -10.90 -1.72 -2.03
C GLY A 46 -9.98 -2.28 -3.11
N GLU A 47 -9.06 -3.13 -2.72
CA GLU A 47 -8.17 -3.85 -3.64
C GLU A 47 -8.94 -4.93 -4.37
N LYS A 48 -8.87 -4.92 -5.70
CA LYS A 48 -9.47 -5.95 -6.57
C LYS A 48 -8.43 -6.39 -7.59
N PHE A 49 -8.00 -7.64 -7.46
CA PHE A 49 -6.95 -8.22 -8.30
C PHE A 49 -7.48 -8.75 -9.63
N ASP A 50 -8.79 -8.91 -9.76
CA ASP A 50 -9.45 -9.51 -10.91
C ASP A 50 -9.88 -8.52 -12.00
N ALA A 51 -10.12 -7.25 -11.67
CA ALA A 51 -10.35 -6.13 -12.60
C ALA A 51 -10.42 -4.79 -11.86
N VAL A 52 -10.18 -3.69 -12.58
CA VAL A 52 -10.41 -2.32 -12.11
C VAL A 52 -11.89 -1.95 -12.26
N ASN A 53 -12.48 -2.19 -13.44
CA ASN A 53 -13.92 -2.04 -13.66
C ASN A 53 -14.67 -3.27 -13.16
N GLN A 54 -15.49 -3.11 -12.14
CA GLN A 54 -16.24 -4.19 -11.48
C GLN A 54 -17.64 -4.43 -12.08
N LYS A 55 -18.00 -3.77 -13.19
CA LYS A 55 -19.30 -3.96 -13.85
C LYS A 55 -19.54 -5.42 -14.23
N GLY A 56 -20.76 -5.90 -14.00
CA GLY A 56 -21.16 -7.29 -14.26
C GLY A 56 -20.79 -8.29 -13.15
N LYS A 57 -20.19 -7.82 -12.04
CA LYS A 57 -19.76 -8.69 -10.94
C LYS A 57 -20.66 -8.58 -9.72
N THR A 58 -20.56 -9.58 -8.86
CA THR A 58 -21.09 -9.54 -7.49
C THR A 58 -19.89 -9.54 -6.53
N VAL A 59 -19.84 -8.54 -5.67
CA VAL A 59 -18.74 -8.34 -4.73
C VAL A 59 -19.29 -8.43 -3.30
N GLU A 60 -18.61 -9.20 -2.46
CA GLU A 60 -18.82 -9.23 -1.02
C GLU A 60 -17.79 -8.33 -0.33
N THR A 61 -18.26 -7.37 0.49
CA THR A 61 -17.37 -6.49 1.23
C THR A 61 -16.94 -7.16 2.53
N GLN A 62 -16.06 -8.14 2.41
CA GLN A 62 -15.51 -8.86 3.54
C GLN A 62 -13.99 -8.96 3.40
N VAL A 63 -13.29 -8.54 4.46
CA VAL A 63 -11.84 -8.71 4.58
C VAL A 63 -11.55 -10.19 4.80
N ILE A 64 -10.69 -10.74 3.95
CA ILE A 64 -10.31 -12.17 3.98
C ILE A 64 -8.84 -12.28 3.65
N GLU A 65 -8.10 -12.92 4.53
CA GLU A 65 -6.74 -13.36 4.24
C GLU A 65 -6.77 -14.46 3.18
N LYS A 66 -6.02 -14.25 2.10
CA LYS A 66 -5.84 -15.23 1.04
C LYS A 66 -4.44 -15.10 0.46
N PHE A 67 -3.66 -16.13 0.68
CA PHE A 67 -2.32 -16.25 0.14
C PHE A 67 -2.38 -16.44 -1.39
N CYS A 68 -1.81 -15.52 -2.15
CA CYS A 68 -1.72 -15.49 -3.61
C CYS A 68 -3.06 -15.64 -4.37
N ASN A 69 -3.09 -15.28 -5.63
CA ASN A 69 -4.27 -15.42 -6.52
C ASN A 69 -5.57 -14.90 -5.86
N GLN A 70 -5.53 -13.69 -5.29
CA GLN A 70 -6.61 -13.12 -4.47
C GLN A 70 -7.92 -12.98 -5.27
N GLY A 71 -7.85 -12.55 -6.53
CA GLY A 71 -9.04 -12.33 -7.36
C GLY A 71 -9.90 -11.18 -6.82
N ASN A 72 -11.16 -11.46 -6.50
CA ASN A 72 -12.07 -10.49 -5.89
C ASN A 72 -12.08 -10.51 -4.35
N ILE A 73 -11.26 -11.39 -3.74
CA ILE A 73 -11.02 -11.47 -2.30
C ILE A 73 -9.75 -10.72 -1.99
N SER A 74 -9.73 -9.89 -0.94
CA SER A 74 -8.54 -9.13 -0.60
C SER A 74 -8.41 -8.82 0.89
N TYR A 75 -7.22 -8.39 1.26
CA TYR A 75 -6.87 -7.90 2.59
C TYR A 75 -7.45 -6.52 2.87
N CYS A 76 -7.70 -5.71 1.83
CA CYS A 76 -8.23 -4.37 1.96
C CYS A 76 -9.52 -4.22 1.15
N VAL A 77 -10.64 -4.01 1.85
CA VAL A 77 -11.98 -3.92 1.27
C VAL A 77 -12.65 -2.65 1.76
N THR A 78 -13.33 -1.94 0.86
CA THR A 78 -14.13 -0.78 1.23
C THR A 78 -15.56 -0.92 0.72
N PRO A 79 -16.59 -0.65 1.53
CA PRO A 79 -17.98 -0.65 1.06
C PRO A 79 -18.34 0.68 0.35
N PHE A 80 -17.47 1.08 -0.58
CA PHE A 80 -17.57 2.30 -1.38
C PHE A 80 -17.33 1.98 -2.86
N PHE A 81 -18.16 2.54 -3.72
CA PHE A 81 -17.95 2.50 -5.17
C PHE A 81 -18.34 3.81 -5.85
N VAL A 82 -17.78 4.05 -7.03
CA VAL A 82 -18.08 5.20 -7.88
C VAL A 82 -18.28 4.74 -9.33
N THR A 83 -19.28 5.32 -10.02
CA THR A 83 -19.54 5.06 -11.45
C THR A 83 -18.88 6.11 -12.34
N ASP A 84 -18.65 5.78 -13.61
CA ASP A 84 -18.20 6.75 -14.63
C ASP A 84 -19.24 7.86 -14.89
N SER A 85 -20.52 7.66 -14.53
CA SER A 85 -21.53 8.70 -14.56
C SER A 85 -21.45 9.70 -13.38
N GLY A 86 -20.51 9.50 -12.45
CA GLY A 86 -20.26 10.42 -11.33
C GLY A 86 -21.17 10.19 -10.12
N LEU A 87 -21.79 9.02 -9.99
CA LEU A 87 -22.49 8.60 -8.77
C LEU A 87 -21.52 7.84 -7.86
N GLY A 88 -21.38 8.29 -6.61
CA GLY A 88 -20.68 7.57 -5.55
C GLY A 88 -21.60 7.10 -4.46
N ILE A 89 -21.37 5.89 -3.95
CA ILE A 89 -22.12 5.30 -2.83
C ILE A 89 -21.13 4.76 -1.80
N TYR A 90 -21.32 5.16 -0.56
CA TYR A 90 -20.66 4.56 0.60
C TYR A 90 -21.71 3.99 1.55
N ILE A 91 -21.56 2.71 1.90
CA ILE A 91 -22.42 2.01 2.85
C ILE A 91 -21.70 1.95 4.19
N GLU A 92 -22.09 2.81 5.13
CA GLU A 92 -21.52 2.83 6.48
C GLU A 92 -22.00 1.62 7.27
N THR A 93 -21.17 0.60 7.33
CA THR A 93 -21.39 -0.61 8.12
C THR A 93 -20.06 -1.30 8.40
N LYS A 94 -19.95 -1.98 9.54
CA LYS A 94 -18.84 -2.88 9.86
C LYS A 94 -19.11 -4.31 9.37
N LYS A 95 -20.37 -4.63 9.02
CA LYS A 95 -20.78 -5.97 8.58
C LYS A 95 -20.60 -6.15 7.08
N LYS A 96 -20.56 -7.40 6.67
CA LYS A 96 -20.53 -7.78 5.25
C LYS A 96 -21.75 -7.23 4.50
N THR A 97 -21.52 -6.69 3.31
CA THR A 97 -22.56 -6.37 2.32
C THR A 97 -22.31 -7.17 1.05
N THR A 98 -23.35 -7.41 0.27
CA THR A 98 -23.24 -8.02 -1.05
C THR A 98 -23.74 -7.02 -2.09
N ILE A 99 -22.89 -6.71 -3.07
CA ILE A 99 -23.15 -5.68 -4.09
C ILE A 99 -23.09 -6.34 -5.47
N THR A 100 -24.20 -6.36 -6.18
CA THR A 100 -24.32 -6.85 -7.56
C THR A 100 -24.34 -5.65 -8.50
N LEU A 101 -23.39 -5.60 -9.43
CA LEU A 101 -23.08 -4.46 -10.28
C LEU A 101 -23.48 -4.71 -11.75
N ASP A 102 -24.76 -4.99 -11.94
CA ASP A 102 -25.38 -5.28 -13.25
C ASP A 102 -26.04 -4.03 -13.85
N HIS A 103 -27.03 -4.20 -14.74
CA HIS A 103 -27.81 -3.09 -15.32
C HIS A 103 -28.41 -2.17 -14.27
N ALA A 104 -28.87 -2.73 -13.13
CA ALA A 104 -29.18 -2.00 -11.92
C ALA A 104 -28.23 -2.49 -10.82
N ILE A 105 -27.66 -1.56 -10.04
CA ILE A 105 -26.85 -1.91 -8.88
C ILE A 105 -27.79 -2.33 -7.74
N ARG A 106 -27.53 -3.50 -7.17
CA ARG A 106 -28.31 -4.04 -6.05
C ARG A 106 -27.40 -4.36 -4.89
N CYS A 107 -27.70 -3.79 -3.72
CA CYS A 107 -26.92 -4.03 -2.52
C CYS A 107 -27.81 -4.70 -1.46
N GLN A 108 -27.34 -5.83 -0.93
CA GLN A 108 -27.88 -6.42 0.29
C GLN A 108 -27.06 -5.87 1.45
N ILE A 109 -27.69 -5.07 2.31
CA ILE A 109 -27.06 -4.31 3.40
C ILE A 109 -27.67 -4.64 4.75
N PRO A 110 -26.94 -4.51 5.88
CA PRO A 110 -27.54 -4.54 7.21
C PRO A 110 -28.57 -3.42 7.40
N SER A 111 -29.65 -3.69 8.12
CA SER A 111 -30.77 -2.73 8.29
C SER A 111 -30.37 -1.44 9.01
N GLU A 112 -29.37 -1.51 9.87
CA GLU A 112 -28.80 -0.38 10.61
C GLU A 112 -27.84 0.49 9.79
N SER A 113 -27.47 0.08 8.56
CA SER A 113 -26.54 0.80 7.72
C SER A 113 -27.04 2.19 7.35
N LYS A 114 -26.14 3.17 7.32
CA LYS A 114 -26.36 4.45 6.65
C LYS A 114 -25.76 4.38 5.25
N VAL A 115 -26.38 5.06 4.30
CA VAL A 115 -25.88 5.14 2.93
C VAL A 115 -25.62 6.60 2.58
N TYR A 116 -24.38 6.89 2.22
CA TYR A 116 -23.97 8.21 1.73
C TYR A 116 -23.98 8.21 0.22
N VAL A 117 -24.56 9.24 -0.35
CA VAL A 117 -24.67 9.44 -1.80
C VAL A 117 -23.86 10.67 -2.17
N PHE A 118 -22.97 10.51 -3.12
CA PHE A 118 -22.11 11.56 -3.66
C PHE A 118 -22.39 11.75 -5.15
N THR A 119 -22.20 12.98 -5.63
CA THR A 119 -22.22 13.29 -7.07
C THR A 119 -21.10 14.24 -7.42
N GLY A 120 -20.54 14.10 -8.62
CA GLY A 120 -19.44 14.89 -9.12
C GLY A 120 -18.60 14.11 -10.11
N THR A 121 -17.46 14.62 -10.48
CA THR A 121 -16.43 13.82 -11.15
C THR A 121 -15.95 12.68 -10.24
N ILE A 122 -15.39 11.64 -10.82
CA ILE A 122 -14.83 10.52 -10.05
C ILE A 122 -13.87 11.04 -8.95
N GLY A 123 -12.96 11.97 -9.30
CA GLY A 123 -12.03 12.54 -8.34
C GLY A 123 -12.70 13.33 -7.21
N GLU A 124 -13.76 14.09 -7.51
CA GLU A 124 -14.55 14.81 -6.49
C GLU A 124 -15.28 13.86 -5.56
N VAL A 125 -15.88 12.81 -6.10
CA VAL A 125 -16.58 11.78 -5.34
C VAL A 125 -15.61 11.07 -4.38
N ILE A 126 -14.43 10.65 -4.85
CA ILE A 126 -13.42 9.99 -4.02
C ILE A 126 -12.91 10.93 -2.93
N ARG A 127 -12.61 12.20 -3.26
CA ARG A 127 -12.19 13.21 -2.29
C ARG A 127 -13.26 13.42 -1.20
N ASP A 128 -14.51 13.49 -1.57
CA ASP A 128 -15.60 13.72 -0.63
C ASP A 128 -15.88 12.49 0.25
N TYR A 129 -15.74 11.28 -0.32
CA TYR A 129 -15.77 10.02 0.43
C TYR A 129 -14.64 9.93 1.45
N THR A 130 -13.39 10.17 1.02
CA THR A 130 -12.23 10.13 1.92
C THR A 130 -12.27 11.21 2.99
N GLY A 131 -12.98 12.32 2.73
CA GLY A 131 -13.26 13.38 3.70
C GLY A 131 -14.10 12.97 4.91
N LEU A 132 -14.74 11.79 4.89
CA LEU A 132 -15.42 11.20 6.03
C LEU A 132 -14.45 10.62 7.08
N PHE A 133 -13.19 10.40 6.70
CA PHE A 133 -12.18 9.72 7.51
C PHE A 133 -11.00 10.64 7.83
N LYS A 134 -10.16 10.19 8.76
CA LYS A 134 -8.86 10.84 9.01
C LYS A 134 -8.04 10.80 7.71
N ARG A 135 -7.49 11.92 7.31
CA ARG A 135 -6.54 11.96 6.20
C ARG A 135 -5.23 11.28 6.62
N PRO A 136 -4.57 10.53 5.74
CA PRO A 136 -3.26 10.00 6.05
C PRO A 136 -2.27 11.16 6.21
N GLN A 137 -1.32 10.98 7.12
CA GLN A 137 -0.12 11.83 7.16
C GLN A 137 0.70 11.54 5.90
N ILE A 138 1.40 12.56 5.38
CA ILE A 138 2.38 12.32 4.33
C ILE A 138 3.52 11.48 4.93
N PRO A 139 3.88 10.33 4.33
CA PRO A 139 5.05 9.59 4.77
C PRO A 139 6.31 10.45 4.66
N PRO A 140 7.30 10.29 5.55
CA PRO A 140 8.57 10.98 5.45
C PRO A 140 9.24 10.75 4.08
N ARG A 141 10.01 11.73 3.61
CA ARG A 141 10.62 11.67 2.25
C ARG A 141 11.39 10.39 1.99
N TYR A 142 12.09 9.84 2.98
CA TYR A 142 12.84 8.60 2.84
C TYR A 142 11.96 7.39 2.46
N ALA A 143 10.68 7.40 2.83
CA ALA A 143 9.74 6.33 2.49
C ALA A 143 9.49 6.18 0.98
N PHE A 144 9.73 7.23 0.21
CA PHE A 144 9.58 7.23 -1.25
C PHE A 144 10.83 6.77 -2.01
N GLY A 145 11.95 6.54 -1.32
CA GLY A 145 13.13 5.87 -1.85
C GLY A 145 12.90 4.37 -2.02
N ILE A 146 13.97 3.59 -1.94
CA ILE A 146 13.93 2.15 -2.19
C ILE A 146 13.97 1.39 -0.87
N TRP A 147 13.08 0.39 -0.73
CA TRP A 147 12.98 -0.47 0.43
C TRP A 147 13.62 -1.82 0.13
N ALA A 148 14.56 -2.22 0.98
CA ALA A 148 15.22 -3.52 0.97
C ALA A 148 14.64 -4.40 2.08
N SER A 149 14.10 -5.56 1.73
CA SER A 149 13.46 -6.48 2.65
C SER A 149 13.71 -7.94 2.26
N ALA A 150 13.91 -8.79 3.25
CA ALA A 150 13.83 -10.23 3.08
C ALA A 150 13.41 -10.88 4.41
N ASN A 151 12.51 -11.83 4.34
CA ASN A 151 11.91 -12.46 5.51
C ASN A 151 12.95 -13.22 6.37
N HIS A 152 14.02 -13.75 5.75
CA HIS A 152 15.03 -14.56 6.45
C HIS A 152 16.11 -13.76 7.18
N TRP A 153 16.19 -12.45 7.01
CA TRP A 153 17.18 -11.63 7.75
C TRP A 153 16.84 -11.59 9.23
N ASN A 154 17.62 -12.31 10.04
CA ASN A 154 17.35 -12.52 11.45
C ASN A 154 18.54 -12.20 12.37
N SER A 155 19.61 -11.60 11.83
CA SER A 155 20.82 -11.30 12.58
C SER A 155 21.46 -9.98 12.16
N GLU A 156 22.28 -9.41 13.05
CA GLU A 156 23.09 -8.22 12.73
C GLU A 156 24.07 -8.51 11.58
N ALA A 157 24.52 -9.75 11.42
CA ALA A 157 25.38 -10.17 10.32
C ALA A 157 24.67 -10.10 8.96
N ASP A 158 23.36 -10.37 8.88
CA ASP A 158 22.59 -10.21 7.65
C ASP A 158 22.49 -8.74 7.25
N VAL A 159 22.28 -7.85 8.24
CA VAL A 159 22.25 -6.41 8.00
C VAL A 159 23.60 -5.90 7.52
N ASP A 160 24.70 -6.35 8.14
CA ASP A 160 26.05 -5.98 7.74
C ASP A 160 26.36 -6.46 6.31
N ARG A 161 26.01 -7.71 5.98
CA ARG A 161 26.12 -8.26 4.62
C ARG A 161 25.33 -7.44 3.62
N LEU A 162 24.06 -7.10 3.91
CA LEU A 162 23.25 -6.25 3.04
C LEU A 162 23.92 -4.90 2.78
N LEU A 163 24.43 -4.24 3.83
CA LEU A 163 25.12 -2.95 3.68
C LEU A 163 26.38 -3.06 2.80
N GLU A 164 27.16 -4.12 2.96
CA GLU A 164 28.33 -4.40 2.12
C GLU A 164 27.93 -4.64 0.66
N GLU A 165 26.86 -5.38 0.41
CA GLU A 165 26.36 -5.67 -0.93
C GLU A 165 25.77 -4.42 -1.61
N LEU A 166 24.99 -3.60 -0.90
CA LEU A 166 24.51 -2.31 -1.40
C LEU A 166 25.67 -1.40 -1.83
N GLU A 167 26.75 -1.35 -1.02
CA GLU A 167 27.94 -0.57 -1.33
C GLU A 167 28.72 -1.18 -2.52
N LYS A 168 28.98 -2.48 -2.49
CA LYS A 168 29.70 -3.22 -3.53
C LYS A 168 29.06 -3.08 -4.91
N TYR A 169 27.74 -3.19 -4.97
CA TYR A 169 26.99 -3.14 -6.22
C TYR A 169 26.45 -1.74 -6.54
N HIS A 170 26.70 -0.74 -5.68
CA HIS A 170 26.26 0.65 -5.82
C HIS A 170 24.75 0.81 -5.97
N PHE A 171 23.96 0.08 -5.16
CA PHE A 171 22.53 0.24 -5.13
C PHE A 171 22.07 1.24 -4.07
N PRO A 172 21.22 2.20 -4.42
CA PRO A 172 20.57 3.03 -3.41
C PRO A 172 19.52 2.19 -2.65
N ALA A 173 19.41 2.43 -1.36
CA ALA A 173 18.31 1.99 -0.52
C ALA A 173 18.11 2.99 0.61
N SER A 174 16.88 3.31 0.91
CA SER A 174 16.52 4.28 1.96
C SER A 174 16.00 3.59 3.21
N VAL A 175 15.29 2.46 3.04
CA VAL A 175 14.63 1.73 4.13
C VAL A 175 15.06 0.27 4.11
N ILE A 176 15.32 -0.26 5.31
CA ILE A 176 15.55 -1.68 5.54
C ILE A 176 14.40 -2.20 6.40
N VAL A 177 13.75 -3.28 5.96
CA VAL A 177 12.69 -3.95 6.70
C VAL A 177 13.25 -5.25 7.27
N LEU A 178 13.11 -5.43 8.59
CA LEU A 178 13.42 -6.69 9.26
C LEU A 178 12.14 -7.35 9.75
N GLU A 179 11.88 -8.57 9.30
CA GLU A 179 10.72 -9.35 9.72
C GLU A 179 11.06 -10.34 10.83
N ALA A 180 12.11 -11.13 10.69
CA ALA A 180 12.54 -12.13 11.68
C ALA A 180 13.45 -11.55 12.79
N TRP A 181 13.20 -10.30 13.20
CA TRP A 181 14.02 -9.59 14.19
C TRP A 181 13.77 -10.01 15.63
N SER A 182 12.53 -10.43 15.95
CA SER A 182 12.06 -10.66 17.31
C SER A 182 12.25 -12.10 17.78
N ASP A 183 11.94 -12.33 19.05
CA ASP A 183 11.91 -13.64 19.70
C ASP A 183 10.82 -14.59 19.17
N GLU A 184 10.03 -14.14 18.19
CA GLU A 184 8.88 -14.85 17.61
C GLU A 184 7.84 -15.35 18.64
N ALA A 185 7.81 -14.75 19.81
CA ALA A 185 6.83 -15.02 20.85
C ALA A 185 6.08 -13.75 21.24
N THR A 186 6.82 -12.71 21.65
CA THR A 186 6.26 -11.44 22.09
C THR A 186 6.11 -10.43 20.96
N PHE A 187 6.92 -10.53 19.88
CA PHE A 187 7.01 -9.59 18.75
C PHE A 187 7.35 -8.14 19.15
N TYR A 188 7.98 -8.00 20.33
CA TYR A 188 8.53 -6.72 20.78
C TYR A 188 9.89 -6.87 21.48
N ILE A 189 10.42 -8.07 21.67
CA ILE A 189 11.75 -8.34 22.21
C ILE A 189 12.67 -8.83 21.11
N TRP A 190 13.87 -8.28 21.00
CA TRP A 190 14.88 -8.71 20.06
C TRP A 190 15.31 -10.17 20.33
N ASN A 191 15.39 -10.98 19.28
CA ASN A 191 15.77 -12.39 19.39
C ASN A 191 17.18 -12.55 20.01
N GLY A 192 17.27 -13.44 21.00
CA GLY A 192 18.51 -13.72 21.70
C GLY A 192 18.86 -12.73 22.83
N ALA A 193 18.01 -11.77 23.15
CA ALA A 193 18.16 -10.93 24.32
C ALA A 193 17.95 -11.73 25.60
N THR A 194 18.78 -11.50 26.61
CA THR A 194 18.59 -11.99 28.00
C THR A 194 17.99 -10.86 28.82
N TYR A 195 16.95 -11.14 29.58
CA TYR A 195 16.20 -10.15 30.38
C TYR A 195 15.48 -10.82 31.56
N SER A 196 15.00 -10.02 32.51
CA SER A 196 14.11 -10.48 33.55
C SER A 196 12.65 -10.23 33.13
N PRO A 197 11.80 -11.27 33.05
CA PRO A 197 10.39 -11.11 32.70
C PRO A 197 9.65 -10.17 33.65
N LYS A 198 8.70 -9.40 33.12
CA LYS A 198 7.91 -8.41 33.85
C LYS A 198 6.41 -8.66 33.65
N ARG A 199 5.69 -8.91 34.76
CA ARG A 199 4.22 -9.00 34.78
C ARG A 199 3.62 -7.65 35.11
N SER A 200 3.60 -6.74 34.16
CA SER A 200 3.03 -5.41 34.37
C SER A 200 2.68 -4.75 33.05
N ALA A 201 1.89 -3.65 33.13
CA ALA A 201 1.69 -2.76 32.00
C ALA A 201 2.97 -1.97 31.64
N GLU A 202 3.94 -1.89 32.54
CA GLU A 202 5.22 -1.25 32.26
C GLU A 202 5.95 -1.96 31.12
N GLY A 203 6.48 -1.18 30.21
CA GLY A 203 7.35 -1.66 29.14
C GLY A 203 8.77 -1.94 29.65
N PHE A 204 9.58 -2.34 28.72
CA PHE A 204 11.03 -2.44 28.91
C PHE A 204 11.69 -1.12 28.49
N SER A 205 12.84 -0.82 29.09
CA SER A 205 13.84 0.07 28.53
C SER A 205 14.88 -0.77 27.78
N TYR A 206 15.68 -0.15 26.90
CA TYR A 206 16.75 -0.87 26.21
C TYR A 206 17.77 -1.48 27.19
N ASP A 207 18.02 -0.82 28.33
CA ASP A 207 18.96 -1.26 29.35
C ASP A 207 18.48 -2.48 30.15
N ASP A 208 17.21 -2.88 30.03
CA ASP A 208 16.70 -4.12 30.62
C ASP A 208 17.20 -5.38 29.86
N PHE A 209 17.80 -5.22 28.68
CA PHE A 209 18.24 -6.30 27.82
C PHE A 209 19.76 -6.47 27.80
N ASP A 210 20.22 -7.70 27.95
CA ASP A 210 21.61 -8.11 27.75
C ASP A 210 21.75 -8.93 26.47
N PHE A 211 22.58 -8.44 25.54
CA PHE A 211 22.87 -9.06 24.26
C PHE A 211 24.25 -9.74 24.20
N SER A 212 25.00 -9.76 25.31
CA SER A 212 26.39 -10.25 25.34
C SER A 212 26.56 -11.67 24.80
N ASN A 213 25.56 -12.54 25.01
CA ASN A 213 25.53 -13.93 24.57
C ASN A 213 24.65 -14.16 23.33
N SER A 214 24.05 -13.11 22.76
CA SER A 214 23.18 -13.25 21.58
C SER A 214 23.96 -13.74 20.37
N LYS A 215 23.40 -14.69 19.64
CA LYS A 215 23.90 -15.14 18.33
C LYS A 215 23.35 -14.31 17.17
N TYR A 216 22.29 -13.59 17.41
CA TYR A 216 21.52 -12.84 16.41
C TYR A 216 21.89 -11.34 16.44
N TRP A 217 21.46 -10.64 17.43
CA TRP A 217 21.62 -9.19 17.56
C TRP A 217 22.65 -8.91 18.67
N LYS A 218 23.78 -8.34 18.31
CA LYS A 218 24.86 -8.03 19.29
C LYS A 218 24.61 -6.72 20.02
N ASN A 219 24.13 -5.71 19.28
CA ASN A 219 23.76 -4.41 19.82
C ASN A 219 22.78 -3.71 18.87
N PRO A 220 21.46 -4.00 18.97
CA PRO A 220 20.45 -3.42 18.10
C PRO A 220 20.52 -1.89 18.01
N LYS A 221 20.70 -1.21 19.14
CA LYS A 221 20.79 0.25 19.14
C LYS A 221 21.96 0.77 18.30
N ARG A 222 23.15 0.20 18.49
CA ARG A 222 24.32 0.59 17.68
C ARG A 222 24.15 0.23 16.20
N MET A 223 23.51 -0.88 15.91
CA MET A 223 23.16 -1.23 14.53
C MET A 223 22.27 -0.16 13.89
N ILE A 224 21.23 0.28 14.60
CA ILE A 224 20.34 1.36 14.15
C ILE A 224 21.12 2.66 13.94
N ASP A 225 21.98 3.05 14.90
CA ASP A 225 22.83 4.24 14.77
C ASP A 225 23.70 4.16 13.49
N ARG A 226 24.31 2.99 13.20
CA ARG A 226 25.11 2.77 11.96
C ARG A 226 24.24 2.85 10.68
N LEU A 227 22.99 2.38 10.72
CA LEU A 227 22.06 2.53 9.61
C LEU A 227 21.78 4.01 9.35
N HIS A 228 21.50 4.77 10.41
CA HIS A 228 21.25 6.22 10.32
C HIS A 228 22.49 6.98 9.80
N GLU A 229 23.69 6.66 10.27
CA GLU A 229 24.95 7.22 9.75
C GLU A 229 25.13 6.99 8.23
N LYS A 230 24.61 5.88 7.71
CA LYS A 230 24.60 5.56 6.27
C LYS A 230 23.34 6.08 5.54
N GLY A 231 22.51 6.89 6.19
CA GLY A 231 21.26 7.43 5.61
C GLY A 231 20.16 6.38 5.41
N LYS A 232 20.22 5.25 6.12
CA LYS A 232 19.22 4.18 6.05
C LYS A 232 18.27 4.26 7.24
N LYS A 233 17.02 3.83 7.04
CA LYS A 233 15.94 3.80 8.02
C LYS A 233 15.53 2.37 8.29
N LEU A 234 15.14 2.07 9.55
CA LEU A 234 14.76 0.73 9.97
C LEU A 234 13.27 0.62 10.24
N VAL A 235 12.63 -0.33 9.59
CA VAL A 235 11.22 -0.70 9.80
C VAL A 235 11.16 -2.12 10.34
N LEU A 236 10.39 -2.33 11.42
CA LEU A 236 10.22 -3.63 12.06
C LEU A 236 8.83 -4.21 11.82
N TRP A 237 8.78 -5.48 11.46
CA TRP A 237 7.55 -6.25 11.29
C TRP A 237 6.79 -6.42 12.60
N GLN A 238 5.47 -6.36 12.55
CA GLN A 238 4.55 -6.50 13.67
C GLN A 238 3.32 -7.33 13.29
N ILE A 239 2.77 -8.02 14.28
CA ILE A 239 1.56 -8.83 14.18
C ILE A 239 0.70 -8.65 15.45
N PRO A 240 -0.65 -8.54 15.37
CA PRO A 240 -1.51 -8.24 16.50
C PRO A 240 -1.96 -9.51 17.25
N VAL A 241 -1.01 -10.28 17.77
CA VAL A 241 -1.31 -11.52 18.49
C VAL A 241 -0.52 -11.67 19.80
N PHE A 242 -1.13 -12.33 20.77
CA PHE A 242 -0.44 -13.05 21.86
C PHE A 242 -0.28 -14.50 21.39
N LYS A 243 0.89 -14.84 20.88
CA LYS A 243 1.14 -16.05 20.10
C LYS A 243 0.72 -17.34 20.80
N GLY A 244 0.02 -18.23 20.10
CA GLY A 244 -0.13 -19.63 20.44
C GLY A 244 1.22 -20.33 20.28
N MET A 245 1.77 -20.87 21.36
CA MET A 245 3.09 -21.51 21.31
C MET A 245 2.97 -22.97 20.90
N GLU A 246 3.91 -23.43 20.08
CA GLU A 246 4.04 -24.85 19.74
C GLU A 246 4.38 -25.68 20.99
N PRO A 247 3.94 -26.94 21.06
CA PRO A 247 4.26 -27.83 22.18
C PRO A 247 5.77 -27.90 22.42
N GLY A 248 6.18 -27.59 23.66
CA GLY A 248 7.58 -27.63 24.09
C GLY A 248 8.36 -26.31 23.91
N ARG A 249 7.78 -25.29 23.28
CA ARG A 249 8.30 -23.91 23.31
C ARG A 249 7.67 -23.15 24.46
N VAL A 250 8.48 -22.41 25.21
CA VAL A 250 8.06 -21.62 26.37
C VAL A 250 8.62 -20.20 26.24
N SER A 251 7.78 -19.22 26.52
CA SER A 251 8.18 -17.82 26.69
C SER A 251 7.52 -17.29 27.97
N GLU A 252 8.30 -17.18 29.04
CA GLU A 252 7.80 -16.71 30.34
C GLU A 252 7.18 -15.31 30.22
N GLN A 253 7.78 -14.41 29.41
CA GLN A 253 7.23 -13.06 29.18
C GLN A 253 5.88 -13.12 28.48
N LEU A 254 5.74 -13.94 27.45
CA LEU A 254 4.46 -14.10 26.76
C LEU A 254 3.37 -14.65 27.67
N ASP A 255 3.71 -15.62 28.52
CA ASP A 255 2.76 -16.21 29.48
C ASP A 255 2.30 -15.13 30.48
N MET A 256 3.24 -14.35 31.02
CA MET A 256 2.93 -13.22 31.91
C MET A 256 2.07 -12.16 31.23
N ASP A 257 2.34 -11.84 29.96
CA ASP A 257 1.57 -10.88 29.18
C ASP A 257 0.14 -11.38 28.93
N LYS A 258 -0.04 -12.66 28.62
CA LYS A 258 -1.37 -13.28 28.44
C LYS A 258 -2.17 -13.28 29.75
N GLU A 259 -1.55 -13.63 30.86
CA GLU A 259 -2.19 -13.59 32.17
C GLU A 259 -2.62 -12.16 32.53
N TYR A 260 -1.72 -11.20 32.38
CA TYR A 260 -2.02 -9.79 32.64
C TYR A 260 -3.15 -9.30 31.74
N ALA A 261 -3.10 -9.58 30.43
CA ALA A 261 -4.11 -9.18 29.48
C ALA A 261 -5.49 -9.77 29.79
N LEU A 262 -5.53 -11.03 30.21
CA LEU A 262 -6.78 -11.70 30.63
C LEU A 262 -7.36 -11.06 31.89
N GLU A 263 -6.55 -10.86 32.94
CA GLU A 263 -6.99 -10.26 34.20
C GLU A 263 -7.52 -8.83 34.05
N HIS A 264 -6.99 -8.08 33.09
CA HIS A 264 -7.36 -6.67 32.85
C HIS A 264 -8.35 -6.47 31.71
N GLY A 265 -8.87 -7.56 31.12
CA GLY A 265 -9.87 -7.47 30.04
C GLY A 265 -9.34 -6.83 28.75
N LEU A 266 -8.09 -7.10 28.40
CA LEU A 266 -7.42 -6.53 27.23
C LEU A 266 -7.56 -7.38 25.96
N LEU A 267 -8.24 -8.53 26.06
CA LEU A 267 -8.37 -9.51 24.98
C LEU A 267 -9.73 -9.46 24.32
N VAL A 268 -9.76 -9.81 23.07
CA VAL A 268 -11.00 -10.16 22.36
C VAL A 268 -11.57 -11.44 22.98
N MET A 269 -12.87 -11.47 23.29
CA MET A 269 -13.49 -12.54 24.06
C MET A 269 -14.53 -13.32 23.25
N ASN A 270 -14.72 -14.59 23.60
CA ASN A 270 -15.89 -15.35 23.21
C ASN A 270 -17.11 -14.92 24.05
N LYS A 271 -18.31 -15.05 23.51
CA LYS A 271 -19.57 -14.81 24.27
C LYS A 271 -19.71 -15.68 25.52
N ALA A 272 -18.98 -16.78 25.59
CA ALA A 272 -18.92 -17.65 26.76
C ALA A 272 -18.02 -17.10 27.89
N GLY A 273 -17.37 -15.95 27.69
CA GLY A 273 -16.48 -15.34 28.69
C GLY A 273 -15.06 -15.90 28.73
N THR A 274 -14.65 -16.66 27.72
CA THR A 274 -13.27 -17.12 27.53
C THR A 274 -12.57 -16.26 26.47
N PRO A 275 -11.22 -16.13 26.49
CA PRO A 275 -10.49 -15.49 25.42
C PRO A 275 -10.79 -16.15 24.07
N TYR A 276 -10.88 -15.31 23.03
CA TYR A 276 -10.95 -15.82 21.66
C TYR A 276 -9.58 -16.33 21.24
N GLU A 277 -9.56 -17.53 20.69
CA GLU A 277 -8.39 -18.15 20.07
C GLU A 277 -8.56 -18.21 18.57
N ILE A 278 -7.50 -17.92 17.82
CA ILE A 278 -7.48 -18.15 16.37
C ILE A 278 -7.66 -19.65 16.13
N PRO A 279 -8.66 -20.07 15.34
CA PRO A 279 -8.97 -21.48 15.13
C PRO A 279 -7.82 -22.23 14.43
N ALA A 280 -7.72 -23.53 14.70
CA ALA A 280 -6.76 -24.42 14.05
C ALA A 280 -6.86 -24.37 12.51
N GLY A 281 -5.73 -24.50 11.83
CA GLY A 281 -5.61 -24.42 10.37
C GLY A 281 -5.54 -23.00 9.81
N ASN A 282 -5.54 -21.97 10.67
CA ASN A 282 -5.34 -20.59 10.25
C ASN A 282 -3.95 -20.09 10.69
N TRP A 283 -3.48 -19.06 10.02
CA TRP A 283 -2.23 -18.42 10.41
C TRP A 283 -2.29 -17.93 11.85
N PHE A 284 -1.26 -18.17 12.63
CA PHE A 284 -1.21 -17.94 14.09
C PHE A 284 -2.28 -18.69 14.92
N GLU A 285 -2.67 -19.93 14.54
CA GLU A 285 -3.61 -20.75 15.33
C GLU A 285 -3.25 -20.80 16.82
N GLY A 286 -4.27 -20.84 17.68
CA GLY A 286 -4.11 -20.89 19.15
C GLY A 286 -3.68 -19.56 19.79
N SER A 287 -3.51 -18.49 19.02
CA SER A 287 -3.15 -17.18 19.55
C SER A 287 -4.38 -16.42 20.06
N TYR A 288 -4.18 -15.59 21.11
CA TYR A 288 -5.18 -14.61 21.53
C TYR A 288 -4.99 -13.29 20.79
N LEU A 289 -6.06 -12.50 20.69
CA LEU A 289 -6.03 -11.19 20.04
C LEU A 289 -6.16 -10.06 21.08
N PRO A 290 -5.33 -8.99 20.99
CA PRO A 290 -5.55 -7.76 21.71
C PRO A 290 -6.82 -7.07 21.21
N ASP A 291 -7.63 -6.54 22.11
CA ASP A 291 -8.84 -5.79 21.75
C ASP A 291 -8.52 -4.30 21.51
N PHE A 292 -8.26 -3.91 20.29
CA PHE A 292 -7.93 -2.51 19.94
C PHE A 292 -9.12 -1.55 20.00
N THR A 293 -10.32 -1.99 20.35
CA THR A 293 -11.43 -1.11 20.71
C THR A 293 -11.29 -0.57 22.13
N ASN A 294 -10.43 -1.21 22.97
CA ASN A 294 -10.15 -0.83 24.35
C ASN A 294 -8.87 0.03 24.44
N GLU A 295 -8.99 1.23 25.01
CA GLU A 295 -7.86 2.16 25.19
C GLU A 295 -6.78 1.60 26.15
N GLU A 296 -7.13 0.81 27.16
CA GLU A 296 -6.15 0.20 28.06
C GLU A 296 -5.34 -0.90 27.34
N THR A 297 -5.94 -1.60 26.37
CA THR A 297 -5.22 -2.52 25.50
C THR A 297 -4.18 -1.78 24.65
N LYS A 298 -4.54 -0.63 24.05
CA LYS A 298 -3.61 0.19 23.26
C LYS A 298 -2.44 0.66 24.12
N LYS A 299 -2.72 1.19 25.32
CA LYS A 299 -1.68 1.62 26.26
C LYS A 299 -0.72 0.47 26.60
N PHE A 300 -1.26 -0.69 26.98
CA PHE A 300 -0.46 -1.88 27.28
C PHE A 300 0.40 -2.29 26.08
N TRP A 301 -0.20 -2.38 24.90
CA TRP A 301 0.46 -2.82 23.66
C TRP A 301 1.63 -1.92 23.28
N PHE A 302 1.41 -0.61 23.26
CA PHE A 302 2.43 0.36 22.86
C PHE A 302 3.46 0.64 23.96
N GLN A 303 3.09 0.55 25.22
CA GLN A 303 4.05 0.65 26.32
C GLN A 303 5.13 -0.44 26.23
N LYS A 304 4.77 -1.67 25.81
CA LYS A 304 5.73 -2.76 25.58
C LYS A 304 6.67 -2.48 24.39
N ARG A 305 6.25 -1.67 23.43
CA ARG A 305 6.97 -1.37 22.17
C ARG A 305 7.70 -0.02 22.18
N LYS A 306 7.41 0.80 23.15
CA LYS A 306 7.93 2.17 23.22
C LYS A 306 9.45 2.24 23.09
N TYR A 307 10.19 1.34 23.75
CA TYR A 307 11.63 1.34 23.72
C TYR A 307 12.21 1.14 22.30
N LEU A 308 11.49 0.51 21.38
CA LEU A 308 11.89 0.35 20.00
C LEU A 308 12.00 1.72 19.31
N SER A 309 10.99 2.59 19.49
CA SER A 309 11.06 3.97 19.01
C SER A 309 12.14 4.77 19.73
N ASP A 310 12.30 4.57 21.05
CA ASP A 310 13.30 5.26 21.87
C ASP A 310 14.76 4.94 21.43
N ILE A 311 15.02 3.75 20.88
CA ILE A 311 16.34 3.39 20.32
C ILE A 311 16.51 3.76 18.83
N GLY A 312 15.50 4.36 18.20
CA GLY A 312 15.60 4.90 16.86
C GLY A 312 14.96 4.07 15.75
N VAL A 313 14.04 3.13 16.06
CA VAL A 313 13.26 2.44 15.01
C VAL A 313 12.39 3.46 14.26
N ASP A 314 12.49 3.48 12.94
CA ASP A 314 11.89 4.50 12.08
C ASP A 314 10.48 4.13 11.59
N GLY A 315 9.94 2.99 11.99
CA GLY A 315 8.57 2.63 11.64
C GLY A 315 8.25 1.15 11.82
N PHE A 316 7.02 0.81 11.45
CA PHE A 316 6.49 -0.53 11.61
C PHE A 316 5.81 -1.03 10.34
N LYS A 317 6.06 -2.31 9.98
CA LYS A 317 5.29 -3.07 9.01
C LYS A 317 4.23 -3.88 9.76
N THR A 318 2.97 -3.45 9.70
CA THR A 318 1.85 -4.10 10.38
C THR A 318 1.19 -5.12 9.46
N ASP A 319 1.44 -6.37 9.73
CA ASP A 319 0.96 -7.51 8.97
C ASP A 319 -0.24 -8.18 9.65
N GLY A 320 -1.03 -8.94 8.90
CA GLY A 320 -2.21 -9.62 9.43
C GLY A 320 -3.36 -8.68 9.81
N GLY A 321 -4.16 -9.14 10.77
CA GLY A 321 -5.36 -8.42 11.23
C GLY A 321 -6.67 -9.04 10.77
N GLU A 322 -6.66 -10.00 9.83
CA GLU A 322 -7.84 -10.68 9.31
C GLU A 322 -8.29 -11.87 10.18
N PHE A 323 -8.00 -11.83 11.47
CA PHE A 323 -8.01 -12.97 12.39
C PHE A 323 -9.37 -13.29 13.03
N ILE A 324 -10.44 -12.58 12.72
CA ILE A 324 -11.77 -12.86 13.28
C ILE A 324 -12.52 -13.86 12.40
N TYR A 325 -12.51 -15.12 12.80
CA TYR A 325 -13.16 -16.22 12.07
C TYR A 325 -14.52 -16.62 12.63
N SER A 326 -14.89 -16.17 13.84
CA SER A 326 -16.12 -16.56 14.55
C SER A 326 -17.08 -15.39 14.78
N LYS A 327 -18.37 -15.63 14.52
CA LYS A 327 -19.45 -14.70 14.90
C LYS A 327 -19.75 -14.69 16.40
N GLY A 328 -19.25 -15.70 17.13
CA GLY A 328 -19.39 -15.83 18.59
C GLY A 328 -18.43 -14.97 19.41
N VAL A 329 -17.71 -14.08 18.78
CA VAL A 329 -16.74 -13.16 19.40
C VAL A 329 -17.43 -11.86 19.82
N THR A 330 -16.90 -11.21 20.84
CA THR A 330 -17.31 -9.88 21.30
C THR A 330 -16.10 -9.05 21.72
N PHE A 331 -16.21 -7.75 21.51
CA PHE A 331 -15.21 -6.74 21.86
C PHE A 331 -15.72 -5.89 23.04
N SER A 332 -14.83 -5.19 23.70
CA SER A 332 -15.14 -4.38 24.89
C SER A 332 -16.11 -3.22 24.60
N ASP A 333 -16.09 -2.68 23.39
CA ASP A 333 -17.03 -1.63 22.93
C ASP A 333 -18.41 -2.17 22.51
N GLY A 334 -18.63 -3.49 22.58
CA GLY A 334 -19.86 -4.16 22.17
C GLY A 334 -19.86 -4.58 20.69
N THR A 335 -18.81 -4.33 19.92
CA THR A 335 -18.67 -4.82 18.54
C THR A 335 -18.79 -6.34 18.52
N SER A 336 -19.63 -6.88 17.64
CA SER A 336 -19.82 -8.32 17.45
C SER A 336 -18.76 -8.94 16.56
N GLY A 337 -18.56 -10.27 16.61
CA GLY A 337 -17.64 -10.96 15.70
C GLY A 337 -18.01 -10.81 14.22
N ALA A 338 -19.28 -10.59 13.88
CA ALA A 338 -19.69 -10.31 12.50
C ALA A 338 -19.21 -8.94 12.00
N GLU A 339 -19.10 -7.96 12.89
CA GLU A 339 -18.56 -6.62 12.65
C GLU A 339 -17.03 -6.63 12.72
N GLY A 340 -16.48 -7.30 13.75
CA GLY A 340 -15.05 -7.42 13.96
C GLY A 340 -14.32 -8.09 12.80
N LYS A 341 -14.98 -8.98 12.06
CA LYS A 341 -14.38 -9.63 10.88
C LYS A 341 -13.87 -8.64 9.84
N ASN A 342 -14.52 -7.51 9.68
CA ASN A 342 -14.06 -6.43 8.81
C ASN A 342 -13.27 -5.37 9.56
N GLN A 343 -13.72 -5.02 10.77
CA GLN A 343 -13.25 -3.83 11.46
C GLN A 343 -11.93 -4.04 12.22
N TYR A 344 -11.65 -5.25 12.70
CA TYR A 344 -10.50 -5.52 13.56
C TYR A 344 -9.17 -5.10 12.92
N CYS A 345 -8.96 -5.42 11.63
CA CYS A 345 -7.74 -5.03 10.93
C CYS A 345 -7.58 -3.51 10.87
N GLN A 346 -8.67 -2.77 10.64
CA GLN A 346 -8.63 -1.31 10.60
C GLN A 346 -8.38 -0.70 11.98
N ASP A 347 -8.96 -1.27 13.05
CA ASP A 347 -8.72 -0.81 14.43
C ASP A 347 -7.26 -1.04 14.84
N TYR A 348 -6.66 -2.17 14.44
CA TYR A 348 -5.24 -2.46 14.60
C TYR A 348 -4.35 -1.44 13.89
N VAL A 349 -4.58 -1.20 12.61
CA VAL A 349 -3.82 -0.24 11.81
C VAL A 349 -3.99 1.18 12.35
N ASN A 350 -5.20 1.58 12.73
CA ASN A 350 -5.49 2.88 13.33
C ASN A 350 -4.76 3.06 14.67
N ALA A 351 -4.65 2.01 15.49
CA ALA A 351 -3.92 2.06 16.74
C ALA A 351 -2.44 2.40 16.50
N TYR A 352 -1.78 1.73 15.54
CA TYR A 352 -0.40 2.07 15.15
C TYR A 352 -0.30 3.46 14.51
N SER A 353 -1.20 3.82 13.60
CA SER A 353 -1.20 5.14 12.94
C SER A 353 -1.37 6.32 13.91
N ASN A 354 -1.94 6.09 15.09
CA ASN A 354 -2.08 7.11 16.12
C ASN A 354 -0.88 7.18 17.06
N GLU A 355 -0.08 6.13 17.13
CA GLU A 355 1.07 6.03 18.03
C GLU A 355 2.39 6.49 17.38
N ILE A 356 2.57 6.26 16.08
CA ILE A 356 3.78 6.68 15.37
C ILE A 356 3.89 8.20 15.26
N SER A 357 5.13 8.70 15.30
CA SER A 357 5.42 10.11 15.05
C SER A 357 5.39 10.47 13.56
N GLU A 358 5.42 11.77 13.23
CA GLU A 358 5.48 12.25 11.84
C GLU A 358 6.78 11.86 11.12
N GLU A 359 7.83 11.50 11.86
CA GLU A 359 9.11 11.06 11.30
C GLU A 359 9.17 9.54 11.09
N GLN A 360 8.18 8.81 11.59
CA GLN A 360 8.08 7.36 11.45
C GLN A 360 7.11 6.97 10.32
N VAL A 361 7.29 5.77 9.80
CA VAL A 361 6.44 5.23 8.73
C VAL A 361 5.61 4.06 9.24
N LEU A 362 4.36 3.95 8.75
CA LEU A 362 3.51 2.79 8.92
C LEU A 362 3.24 2.16 7.56
N PHE A 363 3.50 0.87 7.45
CA PHE A 363 3.35 0.06 6.25
C PHE A 363 2.44 -1.12 6.58
N SER A 364 1.20 -1.13 6.06
CA SER A 364 0.13 -2.02 6.52
C SER A 364 -0.43 -2.88 5.39
N ARG A 365 -0.84 -4.12 5.70
CA ARG A 365 -1.45 -5.03 4.72
C ARG A 365 -2.95 -4.85 4.62
N ALA A 366 -3.63 -4.89 5.74
CA ALA A 366 -5.08 -5.01 5.78
C ALA A 366 -5.79 -3.68 6.04
N GLY A 367 -7.03 -3.57 5.56
CA GLY A 367 -7.86 -2.40 5.78
C GLY A 367 -9.34 -2.62 5.46
N TYR A 368 -10.17 -1.74 6.01
CA TYR A 368 -11.61 -1.69 5.75
C TYR A 368 -12.06 -0.24 5.51
N ALA A 369 -13.30 0.09 5.87
CA ALA A 369 -13.77 1.46 5.81
C ALA A 369 -12.85 2.39 6.63
N GLY A 370 -12.27 3.40 5.98
CA GLY A 370 -11.23 4.25 6.57
C GLY A 370 -9.80 3.90 6.17
N ALA A 371 -9.59 2.84 5.39
CA ALA A 371 -8.27 2.47 4.86
C ALA A 371 -7.58 3.59 4.05
N SER A 372 -8.36 4.52 3.50
CA SER A 372 -7.83 5.74 2.87
C SER A 372 -7.05 6.64 3.85
N GLY A 373 -7.20 6.45 5.16
CA GLY A 373 -6.43 7.12 6.21
C GLY A 373 -5.14 6.39 6.61
N THR A 374 -4.90 5.20 6.10
CA THR A 374 -3.67 4.44 6.35
C THR A 374 -2.50 5.05 5.57
N PRO A 375 -1.35 5.31 6.21
CA PRO A 375 -0.22 5.95 5.55
C PRO A 375 0.26 5.21 4.29
N ILE A 376 0.57 3.92 4.38
CA ILE A 376 0.99 3.10 3.24
C ILE A 376 0.35 1.72 3.36
N LEU A 377 -0.18 1.20 2.23
CA LEU A 377 -0.65 -0.18 2.09
C LEU A 377 0.19 -0.95 1.07
N TRP A 378 0.22 -2.28 1.18
CA TRP A 378 0.83 -3.13 0.14
C TRP A 378 -0.11 -4.28 -0.25
N ALA A 379 0.15 -4.86 -1.43
CA ALA A 379 -0.65 -5.93 -2.05
C ALA A 379 -0.81 -7.20 -1.22
N GLY A 380 -0.05 -7.35 -0.13
CA GLY A 380 0.09 -8.65 0.53
C GLY A 380 0.91 -9.62 -0.31
N ASP A 381 0.73 -10.90 -0.08
CA ASP A 381 1.51 -11.97 -0.71
C ASP A 381 1.01 -12.26 -2.11
N HIS A 382 1.88 -12.21 -3.11
CA HIS A 382 1.57 -12.58 -4.48
C HIS A 382 2.67 -13.45 -5.08
N GLN A 383 2.29 -14.25 -6.06
CA GLN A 383 3.19 -15.23 -6.67
C GLN A 383 4.12 -14.59 -7.70
N SER A 384 5.32 -15.16 -7.85
CA SER A 384 6.32 -14.75 -8.86
C SER A 384 5.91 -15.20 -10.26
N THR A 385 4.87 -14.57 -10.82
CA THR A 385 4.38 -14.82 -12.20
C THR A 385 3.95 -13.53 -12.90
N ASN A 386 3.97 -13.52 -14.24
CA ASN A 386 3.51 -12.37 -15.03
C ASN A 386 2.01 -12.10 -14.83
N ASP A 387 1.19 -13.14 -14.64
CA ASP A 387 -0.25 -12.96 -14.39
C ASP A 387 -0.50 -12.30 -13.04
N GLU A 388 0.25 -12.68 -12.01
CA GLU A 388 0.15 -11.99 -10.71
C GLU A 388 0.66 -10.55 -10.79
N LEU A 389 1.69 -10.24 -11.57
CA LEU A 389 2.12 -8.86 -11.79
C LEU A 389 1.00 -8.00 -12.41
N LYS A 390 0.23 -8.56 -13.38
CA LYS A 390 -0.97 -7.90 -13.94
C LYS A 390 -2.05 -7.70 -12.88
N ASN A 391 -2.30 -8.72 -12.06
CA ASN A 391 -3.30 -8.66 -10.99
C ASN A 391 -2.91 -7.62 -9.93
N VAL A 392 -1.63 -7.53 -9.59
CA VAL A 392 -1.07 -6.52 -8.68
C VAL A 392 -1.30 -5.10 -9.23
N LEU A 393 -1.08 -4.86 -10.53
CA LEU A 393 -1.41 -3.56 -11.15
C LEU A 393 -2.90 -3.23 -11.03
N ARG A 394 -3.80 -4.20 -11.30
CA ARG A 394 -5.24 -4.02 -11.13
C ARG A 394 -5.61 -3.66 -9.69
N ALA A 395 -4.99 -4.34 -8.73
CA ALA A 395 -5.21 -4.08 -7.31
C ALA A 395 -4.78 -2.66 -6.91
N ALA A 396 -3.61 -2.19 -7.38
CA ALA A 396 -3.15 -0.82 -7.17
C ALA A 396 -4.14 0.21 -7.71
N LEU A 397 -4.61 0.01 -8.94
CA LEU A 397 -5.56 0.92 -9.60
C LEU A 397 -6.94 0.88 -8.94
N SER A 398 -7.39 -0.29 -8.48
CA SER A 398 -8.64 -0.43 -7.74
C SER A 398 -8.56 0.20 -6.35
N ALA A 399 -7.45 0.02 -5.64
CA ALA A 399 -7.18 0.67 -4.37
C ALA A 399 -7.21 2.21 -4.50
N ALA A 400 -6.61 2.75 -5.56
CA ALA A 400 -6.67 4.18 -5.88
C ALA A 400 -8.11 4.68 -6.04
N MET A 401 -8.98 3.90 -6.70
CA MET A 401 -10.40 4.21 -6.87
C MET A 401 -11.21 4.10 -5.56
N SER A 402 -10.59 3.60 -4.50
CA SER A 402 -11.10 3.61 -3.12
C SER A 402 -10.46 4.70 -2.25
N GLY A 403 -9.65 5.59 -2.84
CA GLY A 403 -9.02 6.73 -2.19
C GLY A 403 -7.72 6.40 -1.44
N ILE A 404 -7.09 5.26 -1.68
CA ILE A 404 -5.79 4.89 -1.12
C ILE A 404 -4.71 5.67 -1.88
N LEU A 405 -3.91 6.47 -1.16
CA LEU A 405 -2.96 7.41 -1.74
C LEU A 405 -1.60 6.78 -2.04
N PHE A 406 -1.11 5.94 -1.12
CA PHE A 406 0.21 5.31 -1.19
C PHE A 406 0.08 3.81 -1.09
N TRP A 407 0.63 3.14 -2.08
CA TRP A 407 0.51 1.69 -2.22
C TRP A 407 1.82 1.07 -2.71
N SER A 408 2.03 -0.19 -2.39
CA SER A 408 3.25 -0.93 -2.70
C SER A 408 2.95 -2.38 -3.10
N PHE A 409 3.96 -3.04 -3.64
CA PHE A 409 3.97 -4.46 -3.92
C PHE A 409 5.41 -4.99 -3.90
N ASP A 410 5.58 -6.30 -3.82
CA ASP A 410 6.91 -6.92 -3.77
C ASP A 410 7.44 -7.15 -5.19
N ILE A 411 8.56 -6.51 -5.53
CA ILE A 411 9.20 -6.64 -6.84
C ILE A 411 9.57 -8.10 -7.11
N GLY A 412 9.08 -8.62 -8.24
CA GLY A 412 9.29 -10.01 -8.66
C GLY A 412 8.36 -11.03 -8.00
N GLY A 413 7.47 -10.59 -7.10
CA GLY A 413 6.59 -11.44 -6.31
C GLY A 413 7.19 -11.85 -4.97
N PHE A 414 6.33 -12.08 -3.98
CA PHE A 414 6.72 -12.55 -2.64
C PHE A 414 7.03 -14.03 -2.63
N ALA A 415 6.12 -14.85 -3.16
CA ALA A 415 6.12 -16.30 -3.02
C ALA A 415 6.39 -17.04 -4.34
N GLY A 416 6.83 -18.28 -4.20
CA GLY A 416 7.15 -19.17 -5.31
C GLY A 416 8.62 -19.15 -5.69
N PRO A 417 8.98 -19.77 -6.82
CA PRO A 417 10.36 -19.79 -7.30
C PRO A 417 10.94 -18.40 -7.48
N LEU A 418 12.27 -18.30 -7.45
CA LEU A 418 12.95 -17.07 -7.78
C LEU A 418 12.44 -16.54 -9.14
N PRO A 419 12.01 -15.26 -9.23
CA PRO A 419 11.42 -14.72 -10.46
C PRO A 419 12.40 -14.79 -11.63
N SER A 420 11.90 -15.04 -12.84
CA SER A 420 12.74 -14.96 -14.03
C SER A 420 13.34 -13.55 -14.18
N ILE A 421 14.46 -13.45 -14.88
CA ILE A 421 15.10 -12.16 -15.19
C ILE A 421 14.13 -11.19 -15.85
N ASP A 422 13.28 -11.68 -16.77
CA ASP A 422 12.31 -10.82 -17.45
C ASP A 422 11.19 -10.35 -16.52
N LEU A 423 10.63 -11.22 -15.70
CA LEU A 423 9.62 -10.84 -14.70
C LEU A 423 10.19 -9.83 -13.69
N TYR A 424 11.40 -10.06 -13.19
CA TYR A 424 12.04 -9.16 -12.24
C TYR A 424 12.29 -7.77 -12.85
N ARG A 425 12.78 -7.74 -14.11
CA ARG A 425 12.94 -6.50 -14.90
C ARG A 425 11.62 -5.72 -14.97
N ARG A 426 10.53 -6.35 -15.42
CA ARG A 426 9.22 -5.73 -15.62
C ARG A 426 8.64 -5.21 -14.32
N SER A 427 8.74 -6.02 -13.28
CA SER A 427 8.30 -5.66 -11.94
C SER A 427 9.08 -4.45 -11.40
N THR A 428 10.42 -4.44 -11.55
CA THR A 428 11.26 -3.30 -11.16
C THR A 428 10.90 -2.04 -11.94
N GLN A 429 10.72 -2.14 -13.26
CA GLN A 429 10.32 -1.03 -14.12
C GLN A 429 8.99 -0.39 -13.67
N MET A 430 7.99 -1.21 -13.35
CA MET A 430 6.71 -0.73 -12.81
C MET A 430 6.89 -0.08 -11.44
N ALA A 431 7.72 -0.66 -10.57
CA ALA A 431 7.95 -0.17 -9.22
C ALA A 431 8.64 1.21 -9.18
N VAL A 432 9.49 1.55 -10.16
CA VAL A 432 10.07 2.89 -10.29
C VAL A 432 9.00 3.97 -10.34
N PHE A 433 7.88 3.70 -11.01
CA PHE A 433 6.75 4.61 -11.20
C PHE A 433 5.53 4.21 -10.36
N SER A 434 5.76 3.66 -9.17
CA SER A 434 4.75 3.38 -8.15
C SER A 434 5.00 4.24 -6.89
N PRO A 435 4.02 4.42 -6.01
CA PRO A 435 4.20 5.25 -4.81
C PRO A 435 5.36 4.79 -3.94
N ILE A 436 5.45 3.50 -3.62
CA ILE A 436 6.52 2.91 -2.82
C ILE A 436 7.19 1.79 -3.62
N MET A 437 8.51 1.77 -3.62
CA MET A 437 9.33 0.78 -4.34
C MET A 437 10.00 -0.15 -3.34
N GLN A 438 9.61 -1.43 -3.33
CA GLN A 438 10.12 -2.45 -2.41
C GLN A 438 10.45 -3.74 -3.14
N TRP A 439 11.56 -4.39 -2.80
CA TRP A 439 11.76 -5.81 -3.04
C TRP A 439 11.74 -6.57 -1.72
N HIS A 440 11.07 -7.72 -1.73
CA HIS A 440 10.82 -8.56 -0.56
C HIS A 440 10.57 -10.00 -1.00
N SER A 441 10.83 -10.95 -0.12
CA SER A 441 10.69 -12.37 -0.41
C SER A 441 10.28 -13.18 0.81
N GLU A 442 9.63 -14.33 0.57
CA GLU A 442 9.47 -15.35 1.59
C GLU A 442 10.84 -15.91 2.04
N PRO A 443 10.90 -16.63 3.18
CA PRO A 443 12.14 -17.22 3.68
C PRO A 443 12.80 -18.19 2.71
N ASP A 444 14.11 -18.35 2.83
CA ASP A 444 14.84 -19.42 2.16
C ASP A 444 14.23 -20.79 2.49
N GLY A 445 14.08 -21.61 1.47
CA GLY A 445 13.41 -22.90 1.58
C GLY A 445 11.89 -22.86 1.45
N GLY A 446 11.32 -21.65 1.28
CA GLY A 446 9.90 -21.42 1.05
C GLY A 446 9.00 -21.70 2.26
N GLN A 447 8.52 -20.66 2.93
CA GLN A 447 7.56 -20.79 4.03
C GLN A 447 6.28 -21.51 3.57
N PHE A 448 5.89 -21.29 2.33
CA PHE A 448 4.66 -21.79 1.72
C PHE A 448 4.92 -22.84 0.62
N ARG A 449 6.06 -23.54 0.67
CA ARG A 449 6.48 -24.49 -0.35
C ARG A 449 5.45 -25.59 -0.70
N GLU A 450 4.60 -25.95 0.25
CA GLU A 450 3.51 -26.92 0.00
C GLU A 450 2.42 -26.33 -0.90
N LEU A 451 2.18 -25.02 -0.78
CA LEU A 451 1.24 -24.27 -1.62
C LEU A 451 1.90 -23.77 -2.91
N MET A 452 3.23 -23.58 -2.88
CA MET A 452 4.04 -23.04 -3.96
C MET A 452 5.23 -23.96 -4.27
N PRO A 453 5.02 -25.07 -4.99
CA PRO A 453 6.11 -25.95 -5.39
C PRO A 453 7.20 -25.19 -6.17
N GLY A 454 8.45 -25.49 -5.88
CA GLY A 454 9.62 -24.83 -6.50
C GLY A 454 10.18 -23.65 -5.73
N SER A 455 9.62 -23.32 -4.55
CA SER A 455 10.17 -22.31 -3.64
C SER A 455 11.36 -22.81 -2.81
N ASP A 456 11.87 -24.01 -3.07
CA ASP A 456 13.00 -24.56 -2.32
C ASP A 456 14.30 -23.80 -2.64
N GLY A 457 15.06 -23.47 -1.61
CA GLY A 457 16.40 -22.90 -1.75
C GLY A 457 16.45 -21.38 -1.67
N ASN A 458 17.22 -20.76 -2.55
CA ASN A 458 17.48 -19.32 -2.54
C ASN A 458 16.26 -18.53 -3.04
N ASN A 459 15.63 -17.78 -2.14
CA ASN A 459 14.46 -16.95 -2.43
C ASN A 459 14.72 -15.44 -2.30
N GLU A 460 15.93 -15.02 -1.96
CA GLU A 460 16.22 -13.59 -1.80
C GLU A 460 16.05 -12.82 -3.13
N ARG A 461 15.20 -11.78 -3.13
CA ARG A 461 14.91 -10.93 -4.31
C ARG A 461 15.79 -9.69 -4.38
N SER A 462 16.96 -9.65 -3.73
CA SER A 462 17.91 -8.58 -4.02
C SER A 462 18.34 -8.63 -5.49
N PRO A 463 18.49 -7.48 -6.18
CA PRO A 463 18.78 -7.45 -7.61
C PRO A 463 20.03 -8.25 -8.01
N TRP A 464 21.08 -8.19 -7.19
CA TRP A 464 22.33 -8.94 -7.41
C TRP A 464 22.14 -10.44 -7.20
N ASN A 465 21.34 -10.86 -6.21
CA ASN A 465 21.07 -12.27 -5.98
C ASN A 465 20.34 -12.89 -7.17
N VAL A 466 19.30 -12.22 -7.67
CA VAL A 466 18.56 -12.68 -8.87
C VAL A 466 19.50 -12.79 -10.07
N ALA A 467 20.33 -11.77 -10.33
CA ALA A 467 21.28 -11.78 -11.43
C ALA A 467 22.29 -12.93 -11.34
N LEU A 468 22.87 -13.12 -10.17
CA LEU A 468 23.90 -14.15 -9.95
C LEU A 468 23.33 -15.56 -9.97
N ALA A 469 22.12 -15.76 -9.43
CA ALA A 469 21.43 -17.07 -9.43
C ALA A 469 21.15 -17.57 -10.86
N TYR A 470 20.89 -16.65 -11.80
CA TYR A 470 20.72 -16.97 -13.22
C TYR A 470 22.01 -16.90 -14.05
N GLY A 471 23.16 -16.61 -13.42
CA GLY A 471 24.44 -16.49 -14.13
C GLY A 471 24.50 -15.31 -15.11
N GLN A 472 23.75 -14.23 -14.86
CA GLN A 472 23.66 -13.03 -15.68
C GLN A 472 24.12 -11.78 -14.91
N PRO A 473 25.42 -11.66 -14.56
CA PRO A 473 25.92 -10.56 -13.74
C PRO A 473 25.71 -9.16 -14.39
N GLU A 474 25.61 -9.08 -15.73
CA GLU A 474 25.30 -7.85 -16.46
C GLU A 474 23.90 -7.29 -16.12
N PHE A 475 22.99 -8.13 -15.64
CA PHE A 475 21.66 -7.70 -15.20
C PHE A 475 21.73 -6.79 -13.95
N ILE A 476 22.81 -6.88 -13.17
CA ILE A 476 23.04 -5.97 -12.03
C ILE A 476 23.10 -4.51 -12.50
N ASP A 477 23.78 -4.23 -13.64
CA ASP A 477 23.91 -2.88 -14.17
C ASP A 477 22.57 -2.32 -14.65
N GLU A 478 21.74 -3.18 -15.27
CA GLU A 478 20.39 -2.80 -15.68
C GLU A 478 19.51 -2.47 -14.47
N MET A 479 19.56 -3.29 -13.43
CA MET A 479 18.78 -3.04 -12.22
C MET A 479 19.28 -1.80 -11.47
N ARG A 480 20.58 -1.57 -11.43
CA ARG A 480 21.15 -0.35 -10.86
C ARG A 480 20.65 0.90 -11.58
N TYR A 481 20.57 0.87 -12.92
CA TYR A 481 19.99 1.98 -13.68
C TYR A 481 18.57 2.33 -13.22
N TRP A 482 17.69 1.34 -13.05
CA TRP A 482 16.32 1.57 -12.61
C TRP A 482 16.22 2.10 -11.17
N HIS A 483 17.05 1.58 -10.28
CA HIS A 483 17.13 2.04 -8.88
C HIS A 483 17.67 3.48 -8.80
N THR A 484 18.68 3.79 -9.59
CA THR A 484 19.23 5.16 -9.69
C THR A 484 18.17 6.13 -10.24
N LEU A 485 17.45 5.73 -11.29
CA LEU A 485 16.36 6.54 -11.84
C LEU A 485 15.27 6.83 -10.80
N ARG A 486 14.94 5.86 -9.92
CA ARG A 486 14.03 6.07 -8.80
C ARG A 486 14.52 7.16 -7.86
N GLU A 487 15.80 7.12 -7.49
CA GLU A 487 16.41 8.15 -6.62
C GLU A 487 16.42 9.52 -7.31
N GLU A 488 16.79 9.57 -8.58
CA GLU A 488 16.77 10.81 -9.36
C GLU A 488 15.37 11.45 -9.44
N LEU A 489 14.33 10.63 -9.49
CA LEU A 489 12.93 11.07 -9.53
C LEU A 489 12.34 11.43 -8.15
N LEU A 490 13.06 11.25 -7.05
CA LEU A 490 12.53 11.53 -5.70
C LEU A 490 11.94 12.95 -5.53
N PRO A 491 12.50 14.02 -6.11
CA PRO A 491 11.88 15.34 -6.01
C PRO A 491 10.48 15.36 -6.62
N TYR A 492 10.28 14.80 -7.82
CA TYR A 492 8.98 14.68 -8.47
C TYR A 492 8.02 13.79 -7.68
N ILE A 493 8.52 12.64 -7.20
CA ILE A 493 7.72 11.66 -6.45
C ILE A 493 7.22 12.27 -5.13
N TYR A 494 8.10 12.95 -4.38
CA TYR A 494 7.72 13.56 -3.11
C TYR A 494 6.76 14.74 -3.30
N GLN A 495 6.96 15.56 -4.32
CA GLN A 495 5.98 16.59 -4.70
C GLN A 495 4.61 15.98 -5.03
N THR A 496 4.60 14.89 -5.80
CA THR A 496 3.37 14.16 -6.12
C THR A 496 2.68 13.65 -4.86
N ALA A 497 3.45 13.16 -3.88
CA ALA A 497 2.92 12.72 -2.58
C ALA A 497 2.30 13.88 -1.78
N GLN A 498 2.94 15.06 -1.77
CA GLN A 498 2.38 16.26 -1.14
C GLN A 498 1.04 16.68 -1.78
N ILE A 499 0.96 16.64 -3.10
CA ILE A 499 -0.28 16.90 -3.85
C ILE A 499 -1.34 15.86 -3.50
N ALA A 500 -0.95 14.57 -3.44
CA ALA A 500 -1.87 13.47 -3.12
C ALA A 500 -2.56 13.68 -1.77
N VAL A 501 -1.82 14.01 -0.72
CA VAL A 501 -2.40 14.28 0.61
C VAL A 501 -3.25 15.55 0.61
N ARG A 502 -2.75 16.64 0.00
CA ARG A 502 -3.47 17.92 -0.04
C ARG A 502 -4.81 17.81 -0.75
N GLU A 503 -4.87 17.07 -1.86
CA GLU A 503 -6.02 16.99 -2.77
C GLU A 503 -6.83 15.72 -2.60
N SER A 504 -6.40 14.78 -1.75
CA SER A 504 -6.94 13.42 -1.64
C SER A 504 -6.95 12.71 -3.01
N LYS A 505 -5.87 12.86 -3.77
CA LYS A 505 -5.71 12.38 -5.14
C LYS A 505 -4.63 11.31 -5.19
N PRO A 506 -4.95 10.03 -5.44
CA PRO A 506 -3.97 8.95 -5.44
C PRO A 506 -2.82 9.21 -6.41
N MET A 507 -1.58 8.88 -5.98
CA MET A 507 -0.38 9.07 -6.81
C MET A 507 -0.39 8.22 -8.09
N MET A 508 -0.84 6.97 -7.96
CA MET A 508 -0.97 6.01 -9.05
C MET A 508 -2.45 5.73 -9.25
N ARG A 509 -3.01 6.03 -10.42
CA ARG A 509 -4.45 5.94 -10.64
C ARG A 509 -4.80 5.62 -12.10
N PRO A 510 -5.92 4.88 -12.35
CA PRO A 510 -6.33 4.56 -13.70
C PRO A 510 -6.73 5.82 -14.48
N LEU A 511 -6.58 5.79 -15.80
CA LEU A 511 -6.86 6.95 -16.66
C LEU A 511 -8.29 7.46 -16.52
N VAL A 512 -9.26 6.60 -16.25
CA VAL A 512 -10.67 6.99 -16.05
C VAL A 512 -10.87 7.96 -14.89
N TYR A 513 -9.96 8.01 -13.92
CA TYR A 513 -10.02 8.96 -12.81
C TYR A 513 -9.99 10.44 -13.30
N ASP A 514 -9.12 10.74 -14.25
CA ASP A 514 -8.94 12.10 -14.79
C ASP A 514 -9.65 12.31 -16.16
N PHE A 515 -10.06 11.23 -16.86
CA PHE A 515 -10.62 11.26 -18.21
C PHE A 515 -11.93 10.47 -18.31
N GLN A 516 -12.82 10.58 -17.31
CA GLN A 516 -14.05 9.77 -17.23
C GLN A 516 -15.00 9.91 -18.43
N GLU A 517 -14.92 11.01 -19.21
CA GLU A 517 -15.73 11.23 -20.40
C GLU A 517 -15.18 10.50 -21.64
N ASP A 518 -13.94 9.98 -21.57
CA ASP A 518 -13.32 9.26 -22.68
C ASP A 518 -13.67 7.77 -22.62
N SER A 519 -14.45 7.31 -23.57
CA SER A 519 -14.90 5.92 -23.62
C SER A 519 -13.77 4.89 -23.79
N ASN A 520 -12.60 5.29 -24.27
CA ASN A 520 -11.44 4.40 -24.45
C ASN A 520 -10.82 3.99 -23.11
N VAL A 521 -10.97 4.79 -22.06
CA VAL A 521 -10.30 4.52 -20.78
C VAL A 521 -11.17 3.79 -19.76
N ILE A 522 -12.47 3.60 -20.05
CA ILE A 522 -13.45 2.98 -19.13
C ILE A 522 -13.01 1.58 -18.66
N ASN A 523 -12.45 0.77 -19.53
CA ASN A 523 -12.00 -0.59 -19.25
C ASN A 523 -10.47 -0.74 -19.31
N LEU A 524 -9.73 0.37 -19.35
CA LEU A 524 -8.28 0.34 -19.45
C LEU A 524 -7.68 0.11 -18.05
N GLU A 525 -6.99 -1.01 -17.87
CA GLU A 525 -6.50 -1.46 -16.57
C GLU A 525 -5.00 -1.82 -16.56
N ASP A 526 -4.30 -1.48 -17.63
CA ASP A 526 -2.89 -1.77 -17.84
C ASP A 526 -2.04 -0.53 -18.17
N GLU A 527 -2.64 0.65 -17.98
CA GLU A 527 -2.02 1.97 -18.06
C GLU A 527 -2.53 2.85 -16.93
N TYR A 528 -1.68 3.75 -16.44
CA TYR A 528 -2.05 4.62 -15.32
C TYR A 528 -1.34 5.98 -15.37
N LEU A 529 -1.89 6.95 -14.66
CA LEU A 529 -1.19 8.18 -14.33
C LEU A 529 -0.38 8.00 -13.05
N PHE A 530 0.88 8.41 -13.09
CA PHE A 530 1.75 8.57 -11.94
C PHE A 530 1.99 10.06 -11.69
N GLY A 531 1.37 10.59 -10.66
CA GLY A 531 1.24 12.03 -10.48
C GLY A 531 0.32 12.68 -11.53
N ASN A 532 0.52 13.97 -11.75
CA ASN A 532 -0.28 14.73 -12.74
C ASN A 532 0.36 14.76 -14.13
N SER A 533 1.61 14.36 -14.24
CA SER A 533 2.43 14.60 -15.42
C SER A 533 2.78 13.35 -16.21
N MET A 534 2.88 12.18 -15.59
CA MET A 534 3.36 10.95 -16.24
C MET A 534 2.23 9.97 -16.50
N LEU A 535 2.14 9.43 -17.71
CA LEU A 535 1.38 8.24 -18.08
C LEU A 535 2.36 7.08 -18.21
N VAL A 536 2.09 5.98 -17.54
CA VAL A 536 2.94 4.79 -17.50
C VAL A 536 2.14 3.60 -18.05
N ALA A 537 2.71 2.91 -19.03
CA ALA A 537 2.11 1.73 -19.66
C ALA A 537 3.09 0.54 -19.58
N PRO A 538 3.14 -0.20 -18.45
CA PRO A 538 4.12 -1.25 -18.25
C PRO A 538 4.03 -2.35 -19.31
N LEU A 539 5.18 -2.92 -19.65
CA LEU A 539 5.27 -4.15 -20.43
C LEU A 539 5.03 -5.33 -19.47
N MET A 540 3.99 -6.12 -19.67
CA MET A 540 3.51 -7.12 -18.70
C MET A 540 3.59 -8.56 -19.22
N GLU A 541 3.91 -8.75 -20.51
CA GLU A 541 4.05 -10.06 -21.12
C GLU A 541 5.52 -10.46 -21.20
N GLU A 542 5.78 -11.77 -21.13
CA GLU A 542 7.13 -12.28 -21.25
C GLU A 542 7.76 -11.90 -22.60
N ASN A 543 9.01 -11.42 -22.57
CA ASN A 543 9.78 -10.98 -23.75
C ASN A 543 9.11 -9.87 -24.59
N GLN A 544 8.14 -9.17 -24.05
CA GLN A 544 7.48 -8.06 -24.73
C GLN A 544 8.44 -6.87 -24.90
N THR A 545 8.53 -6.30 -26.10
CA THR A 545 9.39 -5.14 -26.43
C THR A 545 8.61 -3.88 -26.76
N SER A 546 7.31 -4.02 -27.10
CA SER A 546 6.42 -2.92 -27.38
C SER A 546 4.97 -3.30 -27.09
N ARG A 547 4.10 -2.30 -26.99
CA ARG A 547 2.67 -2.51 -26.82
C ARG A 547 1.87 -1.34 -27.39
N LYS A 548 0.56 -1.55 -27.57
CA LYS A 548 -0.37 -0.46 -27.80
C LYS A 548 -0.59 0.33 -26.52
N VAL A 549 -0.56 1.65 -26.63
CA VAL A 549 -0.78 2.60 -25.54
C VAL A 549 -1.84 3.60 -25.96
N TYR A 550 -2.80 3.88 -25.11
CA TYR A 550 -3.76 4.94 -25.32
C TYR A 550 -3.25 6.25 -24.71
N LEU A 551 -3.08 7.27 -25.52
CA LEU A 551 -2.76 8.62 -25.05
C LEU A 551 -4.04 9.45 -25.00
N PRO A 552 -4.50 9.87 -23.81
CA PRO A 552 -5.65 10.76 -23.67
C PRO A 552 -5.40 12.13 -24.28
N LYS A 553 -6.44 12.97 -24.33
CA LYS A 553 -6.40 14.33 -24.89
C LYS A 553 -5.20 15.14 -24.42
N GLY A 554 -4.49 15.77 -25.38
CA GLY A 554 -3.32 16.61 -25.18
C GLY A 554 -2.12 16.16 -26.00
N GLN A 555 -0.98 16.79 -25.78
CA GLN A 555 0.31 16.36 -26.32
C GLN A 555 1.10 15.62 -25.24
N TRP A 556 1.82 14.59 -25.66
CA TRP A 556 2.58 13.71 -24.78
C TRP A 556 3.99 13.52 -25.35
N PHE A 557 4.99 13.50 -24.47
CA PHE A 557 6.39 13.29 -24.83
C PHE A 557 6.85 11.97 -24.21
N ASP A 558 7.43 11.10 -25.00
CA ASP A 558 8.12 9.92 -24.46
C ASP A 558 9.23 10.38 -23.50
N PHE A 559 9.22 9.84 -22.29
CA PHE A 559 10.13 10.27 -21.20
C PHE A 559 11.61 9.99 -21.53
N PHE A 560 11.90 8.93 -22.29
CA PHE A 560 13.27 8.51 -22.58
C PHE A 560 13.80 9.07 -23.90
N THR A 561 12.95 9.16 -24.92
CA THR A 561 13.36 9.58 -26.28
C THR A 561 12.99 11.01 -26.60
N TYR A 562 12.15 11.65 -25.76
CA TYR A 562 11.60 13.00 -25.97
C TYR A 562 10.73 13.16 -27.23
N LYS A 563 10.37 12.07 -27.88
CA LYS A 563 9.51 12.09 -29.05
C LYS A 563 8.10 12.53 -28.68
N CYS A 564 7.55 13.49 -29.44
CA CYS A 564 6.23 14.07 -29.20
C CYS A 564 5.14 13.29 -29.93
N TYR A 565 4.01 13.10 -29.26
CA TYR A 565 2.81 12.43 -29.77
C TYR A 565 1.57 13.28 -29.50
N GLU A 566 0.64 13.29 -30.47
CA GLU A 566 -0.71 13.82 -30.25
C GLU A 566 -1.55 12.78 -29.53
N GLY A 567 -2.39 13.23 -28.58
CA GLY A 567 -3.31 12.36 -27.85
C GLY A 567 -4.61 12.04 -28.60
N GLU A 568 -5.61 11.56 -27.85
CA GLU A 568 -6.90 11.03 -28.32
C GLU A 568 -6.75 9.87 -29.32
N LYS A 569 -5.70 9.05 -29.15
CA LYS A 569 -5.44 7.91 -30.03
C LYS A 569 -4.59 6.81 -29.40
N TRP A 570 -4.71 5.65 -29.97
CA TRP A 570 -3.80 4.53 -29.73
C TRP A 570 -2.52 4.71 -30.55
N ILE A 571 -1.38 4.44 -29.90
CA ILE A 571 -0.07 4.39 -30.55
C ILE A 571 0.58 3.04 -30.27
N ASP A 572 1.52 2.63 -31.11
CA ASP A 572 2.45 1.58 -30.77
C ASP A 572 3.66 2.22 -30.05
N SER A 573 4.03 1.70 -28.88
CA SER A 573 5.19 2.20 -28.16
C SER A 573 6.47 1.92 -28.95
N ASP A 574 7.45 2.81 -28.82
CA ASP A 574 8.74 2.66 -29.49
C ASP A 574 9.48 1.45 -28.90
N PRO A 575 9.88 0.44 -29.71
CA PRO A 575 10.61 -0.72 -29.21
C PRO A 575 11.99 -0.38 -28.60
N GLU A 576 12.54 0.81 -28.93
CA GLU A 576 13.80 1.29 -28.35
C GLU A 576 13.59 1.92 -26.96
N THR A 577 12.35 2.24 -26.58
CA THR A 577 12.06 2.70 -25.22
C THR A 577 12.10 1.53 -24.24
N LYS A 578 12.82 1.68 -23.13
CA LYS A 578 12.95 0.61 -22.13
C LYS A 578 11.63 0.30 -21.42
N LEU A 579 10.80 1.32 -21.26
CA LEU A 579 9.48 1.28 -20.66
C LEU A 579 8.65 2.42 -21.27
N PRO A 580 7.42 2.16 -21.78
CA PRO A 580 6.53 3.21 -22.25
C PRO A 580 6.09 4.13 -21.11
N VAL A 581 6.69 5.31 -21.04
CA VAL A 581 6.36 6.40 -20.11
C VAL A 581 6.23 7.68 -20.92
N TYR A 582 5.12 8.38 -20.75
CA TYR A 582 4.83 9.60 -21.49
C TYR A 582 4.55 10.76 -20.53
N VAL A 583 5.16 11.91 -20.79
CA VAL A 583 4.98 13.13 -20.00
C VAL A 583 4.06 14.09 -20.73
N LYS A 584 3.07 14.61 -20.02
CA LYS A 584 2.09 15.55 -20.55
C LYS A 584 2.73 16.90 -20.88
N SER A 585 2.43 17.45 -22.05
CA SER A 585 2.84 18.81 -22.42
C SER A 585 2.27 19.84 -21.44
N GLY A 586 3.06 20.86 -21.15
CA GLY A 586 2.68 21.94 -20.22
C GLY A 586 2.96 21.62 -18.74
N THR A 587 3.66 20.51 -18.45
CA THR A 587 4.03 20.10 -17.09
C THR A 587 5.54 20.03 -16.90
N THR A 588 5.98 19.87 -15.65
CA THR A 588 7.40 19.72 -15.29
C THR A 588 7.68 18.37 -14.67
N ILE A 589 8.93 17.91 -14.81
CA ILE A 589 9.48 16.78 -14.05
C ILE A 589 10.74 17.27 -13.35
N GLN A 590 10.77 17.12 -12.04
CA GLN A 590 11.91 17.45 -11.19
C GLN A 590 12.76 16.20 -10.97
N MET A 591 14.06 16.34 -11.15
CA MET A 591 15.03 15.27 -10.94
C MET A 591 16.27 15.80 -10.23
N GLU A 592 16.89 14.95 -9.43
CA GLU A 592 18.22 15.20 -8.86
C GLU A 592 19.23 14.31 -9.60
N GLN A 593 20.07 14.92 -10.43
CA GLN A 593 21.06 14.21 -11.23
C GLN A 593 22.45 14.81 -11.00
N ASP A 594 23.44 13.96 -10.72
CA ASP A 594 24.83 14.37 -10.43
C ASP A 594 24.92 15.44 -9.32
N GLY A 595 24.06 15.34 -8.30
CA GLY A 595 23.96 16.31 -7.20
C GLY A 595 23.41 17.68 -7.61
N LYS A 596 22.71 17.76 -8.73
CA LYS A 596 22.10 18.99 -9.26
C LYS A 596 20.58 18.83 -9.38
N ASN A 597 19.86 19.83 -8.94
CA ASN A 597 18.42 19.92 -9.15
C ASN A 597 18.12 20.35 -10.59
N LYS A 598 17.47 19.50 -11.35
CA LYS A 598 17.04 19.74 -12.73
C LYS A 598 15.52 19.78 -12.80
N ILE A 599 14.99 20.70 -13.62
CA ILE A 599 13.57 20.78 -13.92
C ILE A 599 13.41 20.69 -15.44
N PHE A 600 12.82 19.61 -15.90
CA PHE A 600 12.50 19.36 -17.29
C PHE A 600 11.13 19.97 -17.60
N LEU A 601 11.08 20.86 -18.60
CA LEU A 601 9.91 21.60 -19.02
C LEU A 601 9.39 21.00 -20.33
N TYR A 602 8.24 20.33 -20.28
CA TYR A 602 7.69 19.61 -21.42
C TYR A 602 6.70 20.48 -22.20
N GLY A 603 6.96 20.64 -23.51
CA GLY A 603 6.14 21.43 -24.43
C GLY A 603 6.57 22.88 -24.57
N LYS A 604 5.99 23.55 -25.56
CA LYS A 604 6.34 24.94 -25.94
C LYS A 604 5.91 25.99 -24.92
N GLU A 605 4.90 25.71 -24.13
CA GLU A 605 4.42 26.58 -23.05
C GLU A 605 3.80 25.75 -21.93
N GLY A 606 3.82 26.29 -20.73
CA GLY A 606 3.21 25.66 -19.57
C GLY A 606 3.29 26.50 -18.32
N LYS A 607 2.62 25.98 -17.28
CA LYS A 607 2.64 26.55 -15.93
C LYS A 607 2.61 25.40 -14.93
N ASP A 608 3.49 25.43 -13.96
CA ASP A 608 3.55 24.45 -12.89
C ASP A 608 3.99 25.10 -11.57
N SER A 609 3.71 24.43 -10.45
CA SER A 609 4.09 24.90 -9.10
C SER A 609 4.85 23.79 -8.39
N ILE A 610 6.04 24.11 -7.89
CA ILE A 610 6.88 23.19 -7.12
C ILE A 610 6.70 23.50 -5.64
N LEU A 611 6.03 22.62 -4.94
CA LEU A 611 5.58 22.82 -3.55
C LEU A 611 6.73 22.80 -2.55
N SER A 612 7.72 21.92 -2.75
CA SER A 612 8.89 21.82 -1.88
C SER A 612 9.69 23.12 -1.83
N ASP A 613 9.79 23.80 -2.97
CA ASP A 613 10.59 24.99 -3.13
C ASP A 613 9.74 26.27 -3.13
N GLN A 614 8.41 26.14 -2.99
CA GLN A 614 7.44 27.23 -3.01
C GLN A 614 7.60 28.15 -4.24
N ILE A 615 7.89 27.58 -5.40
CA ILE A 615 8.09 28.30 -6.64
C ILE A 615 7.01 28.00 -7.66
N ASP A 616 6.57 29.06 -8.36
CA ASP A 616 5.73 28.96 -9.54
C ASP A 616 6.56 29.18 -10.80
N ILE A 617 6.44 28.27 -11.76
CA ILE A 617 7.16 28.30 -13.01
C ILE A 617 6.16 28.51 -14.15
N THR A 618 6.45 29.47 -15.02
CA THR A 618 5.71 29.67 -16.27
C THR A 618 6.71 29.78 -17.40
N TRP A 619 6.47 29.11 -18.52
CA TRP A 619 7.36 29.21 -19.68
C TRP A 619 6.60 29.37 -20.99
N LYS A 620 7.25 30.02 -21.96
CA LYS A 620 6.80 30.13 -23.35
C LYS A 620 8.02 30.17 -24.27
N GLY A 621 8.16 29.15 -25.13
CA GLY A 621 9.39 28.90 -25.85
C GLY A 621 10.55 28.70 -24.87
N LYS A 622 11.62 29.48 -25.05
CA LYS A 622 12.80 29.46 -24.13
C LYS A 622 12.74 30.51 -23.02
N ASN A 623 11.65 31.26 -22.88
CA ASN A 623 11.49 32.25 -21.83
C ASN A 623 10.85 31.60 -20.62
N ILE A 624 11.53 31.68 -19.47
CA ILE A 624 11.03 31.18 -18.18
C ILE A 624 10.79 32.37 -17.25
N THR A 625 9.70 32.29 -16.51
CA THR A 625 9.43 33.16 -15.37
C THR A 625 9.30 32.30 -14.14
N VAL A 626 10.11 32.53 -13.13
CA VAL A 626 10.06 31.86 -11.83
C VAL A 626 9.65 32.90 -10.79
N LYS A 627 8.64 32.55 -9.98
CA LYS A 627 8.17 33.35 -8.84
C LYS A 627 8.36 32.53 -7.57
N GLY A 628 8.90 33.12 -6.54
CA GLY A 628 9.24 32.49 -5.26
C GLY A 628 10.73 32.65 -4.95
N ASP A 629 11.14 32.09 -3.81
CA ASP A 629 12.52 32.20 -3.34
C ASP A 629 13.34 31.00 -3.85
N THR A 630 14.30 31.25 -4.73
CA THR A 630 15.18 30.23 -5.30
C THR A 630 16.58 30.38 -4.70
N GLU A 631 16.79 29.81 -3.51
CA GLU A 631 18.15 29.72 -2.93
C GLU A 631 19.03 28.65 -3.63
N GLN A 632 18.44 27.81 -4.49
CA GLN A 632 19.14 26.69 -5.14
C GLN A 632 19.50 26.99 -6.60
N ASN A 633 20.67 26.51 -7.03
CA ASN A 633 21.06 26.49 -8.43
C ASN A 633 20.23 25.45 -9.21
N ILE A 634 19.07 25.85 -9.72
CA ILE A 634 18.17 25.01 -10.52
C ILE A 634 18.57 25.10 -12.00
N ILE A 635 18.69 23.94 -12.64
CA ILE A 635 18.93 23.84 -14.09
C ILE A 635 17.60 23.56 -14.77
N PHE A 636 17.23 24.40 -15.73
CA PHE A 636 16.03 24.21 -16.53
C PHE A 636 16.38 23.60 -17.88
N GLU A 637 15.72 22.49 -18.21
CA GLU A 637 15.88 21.82 -19.50
C GLU A 637 14.56 21.80 -20.27
N PHE A 638 14.59 22.21 -21.54
CA PHE A 638 13.41 22.30 -22.40
C PHE A 638 13.27 21.07 -23.28
N ILE A 639 12.14 20.41 -23.20
CA ILE A 639 11.71 19.30 -24.04
C ILE A 639 10.56 19.81 -24.93
N GLN A 640 10.84 20.05 -26.22
CA GLN A 640 9.88 20.74 -27.14
C GLN A 640 9.63 19.95 -28.41
#